data_12881cf8c4c25d980076962c887bc105
#
_entry.id   12881cf8c4c25d980076962c887bc105
#
_cell.length_a   1.000
_cell.length_b   1.000
_cell.length_c   1.000
_cell.angle_alpha   90.00
_cell.angle_beta   90.00
_cell.angle_gamma   90.00
#
_symmetry.space_group_name_H-M   'P 1'
#
loop_
_entity.id
_entity.type
_entity.pdbx_description
1 polymer ?
#
loop_
_entity_poly.entity_id
_entity_poly.type
_entity_poly.pdbx_seq_one_letter_code
_entity_poly.pdbx_strand_id
1 'polypeptide(L)'
;MEILPSEYQNIELSRYEKMFVRHAISHDEYGFLLLNVNPTMIENESMNIVITSRGVVFFKFFEDFSDAFLFGMTMQPYVQFVYPTVQKIISEKLLGNKSLSEHGTKLKFPINIVHVFPSLKRNDVEKTNISNMVDFVQRQCLFSEEFSELRQGFGVVMDRLLDNTVLSVSDSAMQISDMNVNSIMQRISPEYVTVRVACVDNKETTPGVDSELLVIDEKDVVVKAFRLDKEQINIVNRISKDDPNQLILACAGSGKSVLLISKCFKAAQMNPNKKFLITCRNENLHSLYTWFIDRAGLREKNVECMTFHTLCKKLLEKNGFDAQYGDFDGWVLSAIDKVNQGRIQDRYYGIFIDEVQAFEPEWYKFCFNLLENKDTKDHIFVICGDKTQRLEKLKKRGQAPWQVGEGYPNYKGGNKNIRIEKNYRNCIEINEYINRYVSNAKQYLYEIQEDYEIDPDMFLRGQAVFHGAGVKYIQLPLKKASCEIDTIVQAINKIHDENEIPYDEIAVIMYRGQYRKRIPGWLDKQYYLQQTLETRLRLEDIPCCRLYSTDAGWQDHFGETGGVRLIKFQSTLGLDFRAAIICGLVPLGEYDGIKNPNWEQIKSNEESYSNAIAATQSCIQNLYVACTRAKEILYIIAPETENESVFMKMLKDSI
;
A
#
# COMPACT_ATOMS: atom_id res chain seq x y z
N MET A 1 2.76 -20.15 12.78
CA MET A 1 1.51 -19.35 12.56
C MET A 1 1.87 -17.90 12.31
N GLU A 2 1.31 -17.26 11.32
CA GLU A 2 1.57 -15.86 10.99
C GLU A 2 0.59 -14.93 11.74
N ILE A 3 1.10 -13.87 12.36
CA ILE A 3 0.29 -12.95 13.17
C ILE A 3 0.05 -11.66 12.42
N LEU A 4 -1.19 -11.23 12.42
CA LEU A 4 -1.64 -10.03 11.72
C LEU A 4 -2.37 -9.06 12.69
N PRO A 5 -1.97 -7.78 12.71
CA PRO A 5 -0.89 -7.19 11.90
C PRO A 5 0.50 -7.65 12.35
N SER A 6 1.47 -7.63 11.45
CA SER A 6 2.86 -8.00 11.79
C SER A 6 3.46 -7.13 12.92
N GLU A 7 2.93 -5.94 13.10
CA GLU A 7 3.28 -4.99 14.17
C GLU A 7 2.38 -5.14 15.42
N TYR A 8 1.93 -6.36 15.70
CA TYR A 8 1.00 -6.66 16.82
C TYR A 8 1.52 -6.22 18.20
N GLN A 9 2.81 -5.97 18.34
CA GLN A 9 3.41 -5.44 19.56
C GLN A 9 2.88 -4.06 19.94
N ASN A 10 2.35 -3.31 18.95
CA ASN A 10 1.76 -1.99 19.12
C ASN A 10 0.25 -2.04 19.40
N ILE A 11 -0.34 -3.24 19.44
CA ILE A 11 -1.76 -3.42 19.79
C ILE A 11 -1.88 -3.58 21.30
N GLU A 12 -2.83 -2.88 21.89
CA GLU A 12 -3.16 -3.05 23.30
C GLU A 12 -3.88 -4.39 23.48
N LEU A 13 -3.12 -5.40 23.90
CA LEU A 13 -3.60 -6.74 24.20
C LEU A 13 -3.59 -6.94 25.71
N SER A 14 -4.58 -7.64 26.20
CA SER A 14 -4.65 -8.08 27.58
C SER A 14 -3.53 -9.07 27.95
N ARG A 15 -3.41 -9.40 29.22
CA ARG A 15 -2.43 -10.40 29.69
C ARG A 15 -2.68 -11.77 29.05
N TYR A 16 -3.90 -12.21 28.99
CA TYR A 16 -4.25 -13.54 28.48
C TYR A 16 -4.20 -13.60 26.95
N GLU A 17 -4.55 -12.54 26.27
CA GLU A 17 -4.36 -12.42 24.83
C GLU A 17 -2.87 -12.48 24.45
N LYS A 18 -1.99 -11.81 25.20
CA LYS A 18 -0.52 -11.94 25.02
C LYS A 18 -0.02 -13.36 25.22
N MET A 19 -0.60 -14.10 26.18
CA MET A 19 -0.29 -15.52 26.38
C MET A 19 -0.79 -16.37 25.21
N PHE A 20 -2.00 -16.12 24.73
CA PHE A 20 -2.57 -16.79 23.57
C PHE A 20 -1.70 -16.62 22.32
N VAL A 21 -1.28 -15.39 22.03
CA VAL A 21 -0.36 -15.08 20.92
C VAL A 21 0.94 -15.87 21.05
N ARG A 22 1.55 -15.93 22.25
CA ARG A 22 2.78 -16.71 22.48
C ARG A 22 2.56 -18.21 22.23
N HIS A 23 1.41 -18.75 22.62
CA HIS A 23 1.09 -20.15 22.37
C HIS A 23 0.90 -20.42 20.87
N ALA A 24 0.27 -19.51 20.13
CA ALA A 24 0.10 -19.62 18.71
C ALA A 24 1.43 -19.57 17.92
N ILE A 25 2.39 -18.74 18.36
CA ILE A 25 3.71 -18.62 17.71
C ILE A 25 4.58 -19.87 17.96
N SER A 26 4.49 -20.46 19.16
CA SER A 26 5.38 -21.55 19.58
C SER A 26 5.13 -22.89 18.85
N HIS A 27 4.12 -22.96 17.98
CA HIS A 27 3.77 -24.17 17.24
C HIS A 27 3.99 -23.98 15.74
N ASP A 28 4.64 -24.94 15.09
CA ASP A 28 4.94 -24.98 13.65
C ASP A 28 3.69 -25.22 12.78
N GLU A 29 2.55 -24.75 13.20
CA GLU A 29 1.33 -24.92 12.44
C GLU A 29 1.15 -23.76 11.46
N TYR A 30 0.95 -24.10 10.17
CA TYR A 30 0.63 -23.10 9.16
C TYR A 30 -0.76 -22.55 9.40
N GLY A 31 -0.86 -21.23 9.46
CA GLY A 31 -2.13 -20.54 9.67
C GLY A 31 -1.93 -19.05 9.98
N PHE A 32 -3.03 -18.35 10.14
CA PHE A 32 -3.06 -16.92 10.40
C PHE A 32 -3.78 -16.63 11.72
N LEU A 33 -3.23 -15.71 12.50
CA LEU A 33 -3.87 -15.16 13.69
C LEU A 33 -4.11 -13.67 13.49
N LEU A 34 -5.38 -13.29 13.34
CA LEU A 34 -5.83 -11.91 13.26
C LEU A 34 -6.15 -11.40 14.67
N LEU A 35 -5.59 -10.28 15.08
CA LEU A 35 -5.74 -9.74 16.43
C LEU A 35 -6.70 -8.56 16.49
N ASN A 36 -7.53 -8.54 17.52
CA ASN A 36 -8.45 -7.45 17.88
C ASN A 36 -9.31 -7.00 16.69
N VAL A 37 -9.95 -7.93 16.01
CA VAL A 37 -10.87 -7.72 14.89
C VAL A 37 -12.30 -7.64 15.38
N ASN A 38 -13.10 -6.69 14.89
CA ASN A 38 -14.55 -6.67 15.12
C ASN A 38 -15.31 -7.07 13.84
N PRO A 39 -15.59 -8.36 13.63
CA PRO A 39 -16.25 -8.83 12.42
C PRO A 39 -17.70 -8.39 12.31
N THR A 40 -18.32 -7.96 13.40
CA THR A 40 -19.75 -7.66 13.49
C THR A 40 -20.07 -6.16 13.45
N MET A 41 -19.09 -5.30 13.76
CA MET A 41 -19.24 -3.88 14.00
C MET A 41 -20.15 -3.54 15.21
N ILE A 42 -20.49 -4.51 16.04
CA ILE A 42 -21.18 -4.30 17.31
C ILE A 42 -20.14 -3.81 18.32
N GLU A 43 -20.50 -2.84 19.12
CA GLU A 43 -19.62 -2.31 20.16
C GLU A 43 -19.19 -3.41 21.15
N ASN A 44 -17.92 -3.45 21.51
CA ASN A 44 -17.30 -4.45 22.39
C ASN A 44 -17.30 -5.91 21.88
N GLU A 45 -17.53 -6.14 20.58
CA GLU A 45 -17.44 -7.48 19.96
C GLU A 45 -16.16 -7.70 19.17
N SER A 46 -15.02 -7.23 19.72
CA SER A 46 -13.68 -7.54 19.16
C SER A 46 -13.27 -8.96 19.51
N MET A 47 -12.63 -9.64 18.56
CA MET A 47 -12.22 -11.03 18.64
C MET A 47 -10.83 -11.23 18.05
N ASN A 48 -10.13 -12.27 18.49
CA ASN A 48 -8.93 -12.76 17.85
C ASN A 48 -9.32 -13.96 16.98
N ILE A 49 -8.89 -14.00 15.71
CA ILE A 49 -9.37 -14.97 14.74
C ILE A 49 -8.21 -15.84 14.26
N VAL A 50 -8.34 -17.14 14.45
CA VAL A 50 -7.38 -18.14 13.95
C VAL A 50 -7.94 -18.76 12.68
N ILE A 51 -7.15 -18.69 11.60
CA ILE A 51 -7.44 -19.33 10.31
C ILE A 51 -6.39 -20.40 10.08
N THR A 52 -6.80 -21.66 9.99
CA THR A 52 -5.92 -22.79 9.63
C THR A 52 -6.38 -23.39 8.31
N SER A 53 -5.63 -24.36 7.79
CA SER A 53 -6.05 -25.12 6.60
C SER A 53 -7.36 -25.90 6.81
N ARG A 54 -7.74 -26.19 8.06
CA ARG A 54 -8.93 -26.96 8.43
C ARG A 54 -10.17 -26.12 8.68
N GLY A 55 -10.04 -24.89 9.16
CA GLY A 55 -11.18 -24.05 9.50
C GLY A 55 -10.83 -22.71 10.17
N VAL A 56 -11.85 -22.03 10.66
CA VAL A 56 -11.72 -20.70 11.29
C VAL A 56 -12.32 -20.70 12.69
N VAL A 57 -11.55 -20.24 13.66
CA VAL A 57 -12.01 -20.09 15.06
C VAL A 57 -11.91 -18.63 15.48
N PHE A 58 -13.02 -18.10 15.96
CA PHE A 58 -13.12 -16.76 16.50
C PHE A 58 -13.02 -16.84 18.03
N PHE A 59 -12.08 -16.10 18.63
CA PHE A 59 -11.86 -16.09 20.08
C PHE A 59 -12.23 -14.75 20.66
N LYS A 60 -13.23 -14.74 21.55
CA LYS A 60 -13.60 -13.58 22.36
C LYS A 60 -13.15 -13.81 23.80
N PHE A 61 -12.34 -12.89 24.34
CA PHE A 61 -11.81 -12.99 25.69
C PHE A 61 -12.71 -12.26 26.70
N PHE A 62 -12.95 -12.91 27.83
CA PHE A 62 -13.68 -12.40 28.99
C PHE A 62 -12.80 -12.57 30.23
N GLU A 63 -11.98 -11.57 30.54
CA GLU A 63 -10.95 -11.67 31.59
C GLU A 63 -11.45 -11.26 32.98
N ASP A 64 -12.51 -10.46 33.04
CA ASP A 64 -13.05 -9.91 34.30
C ASP A 64 -13.85 -10.93 35.11
N PHE A 65 -14.05 -12.14 34.57
CA PHE A 65 -14.82 -13.18 35.26
C PHE A 65 -13.92 -14.02 36.15
N SER A 66 -14.03 -13.80 37.47
CA SER A 66 -13.38 -14.62 38.49
C SER A 66 -14.35 -15.49 39.30
N ASP A 67 -15.65 -15.30 39.11
CA ASP A 67 -16.73 -15.94 39.84
C ASP A 67 -17.74 -16.62 38.90
N ALA A 68 -18.02 -17.90 39.15
CA ALA A 68 -18.94 -18.70 38.36
C ALA A 68 -20.42 -18.23 38.50
N PHE A 69 -20.81 -17.62 39.62
CA PHE A 69 -22.15 -17.05 39.79
C PHE A 69 -22.33 -15.81 38.91
N LEU A 70 -21.33 -14.92 38.89
CA LEU A 70 -21.31 -13.74 38.03
C LEU A 70 -21.35 -14.14 36.56
N PHE A 71 -20.64 -15.20 36.19
CA PHE A 71 -20.68 -15.77 34.85
C PHE A 71 -22.16 -16.10 34.45
N GLY A 72 -22.88 -16.86 35.26
CA GLY A 72 -24.25 -17.25 34.97
C GLY A 72 -25.17 -16.03 34.76
N MET A 73 -25.07 -15.02 35.61
CA MET A 73 -25.91 -13.82 35.52
C MET A 73 -25.59 -12.97 34.25
N THR A 74 -24.31 -12.84 33.89
CA THR A 74 -23.90 -11.96 32.80
C THR A 74 -24.00 -12.64 31.44
N MET A 75 -23.65 -13.93 31.36
CA MET A 75 -23.63 -14.66 30.09
C MET A 75 -25.04 -15.10 29.66
N GLN A 76 -26.01 -15.24 30.53
CA GLN A 76 -27.36 -15.65 30.11
C GLN A 76 -28.01 -14.63 29.16
N PRO A 77 -28.05 -13.31 29.43
CA PRO A 77 -28.55 -12.32 28.48
C PRO A 77 -27.68 -12.25 27.18
N TYR A 78 -26.36 -12.39 27.32
CA TYR A 78 -25.45 -12.39 26.17
C TYR A 78 -25.79 -13.54 25.20
N VAL A 79 -25.89 -14.75 25.70
CA VAL A 79 -26.23 -15.97 24.91
C VAL A 79 -27.61 -15.87 24.30
N GLN A 80 -28.56 -15.22 25.00
CA GLN A 80 -29.93 -15.10 24.51
C GLN A 80 -30.10 -14.05 23.43
N PHE A 81 -29.41 -12.90 23.50
CA PHE A 81 -29.70 -11.73 22.67
C PHE A 81 -28.53 -11.31 21.77
N VAL A 82 -27.30 -11.35 22.28
CA VAL A 82 -26.11 -10.84 21.54
C VAL A 82 -25.49 -11.92 20.65
N TYR A 83 -25.20 -13.06 21.23
CA TYR A 83 -24.50 -14.15 20.54
C TYR A 83 -25.21 -14.63 19.25
N PRO A 84 -26.55 -14.80 19.19
CA PRO A 84 -27.24 -15.18 17.95
C PRO A 84 -27.09 -14.13 16.84
N THR A 85 -27.03 -12.84 17.22
CA THR A 85 -26.81 -11.74 16.29
C THR A 85 -25.37 -11.78 15.73
N VAL A 86 -24.39 -12.04 16.59
CA VAL A 86 -22.98 -12.22 16.20
C VAL A 86 -22.83 -13.39 15.22
N GLN A 87 -23.40 -14.54 15.56
CA GLN A 87 -23.40 -15.73 14.67
C GLN A 87 -24.02 -15.42 13.31
N LYS A 88 -25.17 -14.76 13.31
CA LYS A 88 -25.88 -14.40 12.08
C LYS A 88 -25.04 -13.50 11.18
N ILE A 89 -24.45 -12.45 11.71
CA ILE A 89 -23.64 -11.50 10.94
C ILE A 89 -22.40 -12.18 10.35
N ILE A 90 -21.68 -12.99 11.14
CA ILE A 90 -20.50 -13.72 10.66
C ILE A 90 -20.91 -14.72 9.57
N SER A 91 -22.02 -15.43 9.79
CA SER A 91 -22.56 -16.38 8.82
C SER A 91 -22.92 -15.75 7.48
N GLU A 92 -23.70 -14.66 7.51
CA GLU A 92 -24.12 -13.94 6.30
C GLU A 92 -22.92 -13.42 5.50
N LYS A 93 -21.89 -12.92 6.18
CA LYS A 93 -20.67 -12.45 5.54
C LYS A 93 -19.93 -13.57 4.79
N LEU A 94 -19.77 -14.73 5.40
CA LEU A 94 -19.05 -15.87 4.80
C LEU A 94 -19.87 -16.58 3.75
N LEU A 95 -21.17 -16.84 4.01
CA LEU A 95 -22.07 -17.51 3.08
C LEU A 95 -22.32 -16.70 1.81
N GLY A 96 -22.25 -15.37 1.89
CA GLY A 96 -22.38 -14.48 0.74
C GLY A 96 -21.25 -14.61 -0.32
N ASN A 97 -20.19 -15.37 -0.04
CA ASN A 97 -19.10 -15.60 -0.98
C ASN A 97 -19.17 -17.02 -1.59
N LYS A 98 -19.36 -17.11 -2.92
CA LYS A 98 -19.48 -18.37 -3.66
C LYS A 98 -18.22 -19.26 -3.57
N SER A 99 -17.03 -18.69 -3.34
CA SER A 99 -15.81 -19.48 -3.16
C SER A 99 -15.77 -20.17 -1.80
N LEU A 100 -16.43 -19.57 -0.79
CA LEU A 100 -16.45 -20.05 0.60
C LEU A 100 -17.68 -20.88 0.94
N SER A 101 -18.73 -20.80 0.14
CA SER A 101 -20.02 -21.43 0.42
C SER A 101 -20.51 -22.28 -0.74
N GLU A 102 -21.34 -23.26 -0.43
CA GLU A 102 -22.09 -24.07 -1.38
C GLU A 102 -23.53 -23.54 -1.43
N HIS A 103 -23.93 -23.04 -2.60
CA HIS A 103 -25.25 -22.43 -2.86
C HIS A 103 -25.66 -21.32 -1.87
N GLY A 104 -24.68 -20.71 -1.13
CA GLY A 104 -24.98 -19.69 -0.12
C GLY A 104 -25.65 -20.20 1.16
N THR A 105 -25.69 -21.51 1.38
CA THR A 105 -26.39 -22.12 2.52
C THR A 105 -25.50 -22.89 3.48
N LYS A 106 -24.45 -23.52 2.96
CA LYS A 106 -23.46 -24.28 3.74
C LYS A 106 -22.06 -23.75 3.48
N LEU A 107 -21.22 -23.66 4.50
CA LEU A 107 -19.79 -23.35 4.34
C LEU A 107 -19.01 -24.58 3.86
N LYS A 108 -17.94 -24.35 3.11
CA LYS A 108 -17.04 -25.41 2.64
C LYS A 108 -15.98 -25.80 3.68
N PHE A 109 -15.97 -25.19 4.84
CA PHE A 109 -15.06 -25.45 5.96
C PHE A 109 -15.75 -25.14 7.29
N PRO A 110 -15.34 -25.79 8.39
CA PRO A 110 -15.91 -25.56 9.70
C PRO A 110 -15.51 -24.21 10.29
N ILE A 111 -16.42 -23.60 11.06
CA ILE A 111 -16.16 -22.43 11.87
C ILE A 111 -16.68 -22.61 13.28
N ASN A 112 -15.99 -22.01 14.27
CA ASN A 112 -16.50 -21.90 15.64
C ASN A 112 -16.27 -20.51 16.20
N ILE A 113 -17.13 -20.11 17.14
CA ILE A 113 -17.02 -18.84 17.90
C ILE A 113 -16.86 -19.24 19.35
N VAL A 114 -15.65 -19.01 19.90
CA VAL A 114 -15.23 -19.49 21.21
C VAL A 114 -15.08 -18.33 22.18
N HIS A 115 -15.67 -18.46 23.36
CA HIS A 115 -15.61 -17.50 24.44
C HIS A 115 -14.63 -17.98 25.49
N VAL A 116 -13.56 -17.20 25.72
CA VAL A 116 -12.44 -17.60 26.57
C VAL A 116 -12.59 -16.99 27.95
N PHE A 117 -12.64 -17.85 28.97
CA PHE A 117 -12.73 -17.48 30.39
C PHE A 117 -11.49 -18.01 31.14
N PRO A 118 -10.34 -17.34 31.00
CA PRO A 118 -9.05 -17.89 31.44
C PRO A 118 -8.86 -17.93 32.95
N SER A 119 -9.74 -17.26 33.70
CA SER A 119 -9.72 -17.23 35.16
C SER A 119 -10.76 -18.14 35.82
N LEU A 120 -11.65 -18.77 35.04
CA LEU A 120 -12.70 -19.65 35.54
C LEU A 120 -12.38 -21.11 35.27
N LYS A 121 -12.81 -22.01 36.15
CA LYS A 121 -12.76 -23.46 35.93
C LYS A 121 -14.10 -23.97 35.41
N ARG A 122 -14.07 -24.89 34.45
CA ARG A 122 -15.27 -25.51 33.88
C ARG A 122 -16.16 -26.13 34.95
N ASN A 123 -15.56 -26.94 35.83
CA ASN A 123 -16.27 -27.63 36.90
C ASN A 123 -17.02 -26.69 37.87
N ASP A 124 -16.52 -25.48 38.10
CA ASP A 124 -17.19 -24.52 38.99
C ASP A 124 -18.37 -23.87 38.29
N VAL A 125 -18.28 -23.63 37.00
CA VAL A 125 -19.38 -23.10 36.19
C VAL A 125 -20.52 -24.13 36.04
N GLU A 126 -20.19 -25.39 35.80
CA GLU A 126 -21.15 -26.50 35.64
C GLU A 126 -21.95 -26.79 36.92
N LYS A 127 -21.42 -26.44 38.12
CA LYS A 127 -22.12 -26.54 39.38
C LYS A 127 -23.16 -25.42 39.60
N THR A 128 -23.11 -24.37 38.78
CA THR A 128 -24.07 -23.29 38.82
C THR A 128 -25.30 -23.62 37.95
N ASN A 129 -26.36 -22.81 38.06
CA ASN A 129 -27.54 -23.03 37.23
C ASN A 129 -27.32 -22.52 35.79
N ILE A 130 -26.85 -23.38 34.91
CA ILE A 130 -26.60 -23.13 33.49
C ILE A 130 -27.57 -23.85 32.55
N SER A 131 -28.76 -24.25 33.08
CA SER A 131 -29.70 -25.11 32.33
C SER A 131 -30.04 -24.60 30.90
N ASN A 132 -30.07 -23.27 30.72
CA ASN A 132 -30.35 -22.64 29.44
C ASN A 132 -29.11 -22.39 28.58
N MET A 133 -27.88 -22.76 29.02
CA MET A 133 -26.62 -22.49 28.39
C MET A 133 -25.70 -23.73 28.30
N VAL A 134 -26.22 -24.91 28.56
CA VAL A 134 -25.39 -26.15 28.61
C VAL A 134 -24.65 -26.36 27.30
N ASP A 135 -25.33 -26.25 26.18
CA ASP A 135 -24.72 -26.44 24.86
C ASP A 135 -23.67 -25.36 24.54
N PHE A 136 -23.93 -24.10 24.91
CA PHE A 136 -22.99 -23.00 24.77
C PHE A 136 -21.73 -23.23 25.63
N VAL A 137 -21.90 -23.60 26.91
CA VAL A 137 -20.77 -23.87 27.82
C VAL A 137 -19.94 -25.03 27.34
N GLN A 138 -20.55 -26.10 26.80
CA GLN A 138 -19.84 -27.27 26.33
C GLN A 138 -19.09 -27.07 25.02
N ARG A 139 -19.67 -26.32 24.08
CA ARG A 139 -19.16 -26.24 22.68
C ARG A 139 -18.48 -24.92 22.36
N GLN A 140 -18.86 -23.82 23.01
CA GLN A 140 -18.38 -22.49 22.67
C GLN A 140 -17.62 -21.79 23.80
N CYS A 141 -17.29 -22.47 24.89
CA CYS A 141 -16.51 -21.92 25.99
C CYS A 141 -15.17 -22.65 26.18
N LEU A 142 -14.12 -21.88 26.41
CA LEU A 142 -12.78 -22.34 26.77
C LEU A 142 -12.44 -21.78 28.17
N PHE A 143 -12.25 -22.67 29.14
CA PHE A 143 -11.95 -22.32 30.50
C PHE A 143 -10.45 -22.42 30.81
N SER A 144 -10.05 -22.14 32.07
CA SER A 144 -8.65 -22.03 32.47
C SER A 144 -7.83 -23.31 32.21
N GLU A 145 -8.43 -24.48 32.39
CA GLU A 145 -7.80 -25.77 32.14
C GLU A 145 -7.47 -25.93 30.68
N GLU A 146 -8.48 -25.74 29.80
CA GLU A 146 -8.35 -25.91 28.36
C GLU A 146 -7.51 -24.79 27.74
N PHE A 147 -7.56 -23.59 28.29
CA PHE A 147 -6.67 -22.49 27.88
C PHE A 147 -5.20 -22.84 28.15
N SER A 148 -4.93 -23.55 29.27
CA SER A 148 -3.59 -24.01 29.61
C SER A 148 -3.10 -25.13 28.66
N GLU A 149 -4.00 -25.94 28.10
CA GLU A 149 -3.67 -26.98 27.11
C GLU A 149 -3.11 -26.39 25.80
N LEU A 150 -3.49 -25.16 25.44
CA LEU A 150 -2.96 -24.46 24.26
C LEU A 150 -1.44 -24.38 24.23
N ARG A 151 -0.81 -24.34 25.42
CA ARG A 151 0.66 -24.35 25.54
C ARG A 151 1.28 -25.67 25.10
N GLN A 152 0.59 -26.79 25.29
CA GLN A 152 1.10 -28.13 25.02
C GLN A 152 0.77 -28.64 23.63
N GLY A 153 -0.35 -28.18 23.03
CA GLY A 153 -0.83 -28.65 21.75
C GLY A 153 -1.84 -27.71 21.12
N PHE A 154 -1.39 -26.56 20.60
CA PHE A 154 -2.27 -25.55 20.00
C PHE A 154 -3.16 -26.15 18.89
N GLY A 155 -2.57 -26.91 17.96
CA GLY A 155 -3.31 -27.54 16.85
C GLY A 155 -4.36 -28.54 17.32
N VAL A 156 -4.05 -29.37 18.31
CA VAL A 156 -5.00 -30.35 18.86
C VAL A 156 -6.21 -29.66 19.47
N VAL A 157 -6.00 -28.54 20.16
CA VAL A 157 -7.11 -27.75 20.72
C VAL A 157 -7.92 -27.10 19.60
N MET A 158 -7.24 -26.55 18.55
CA MET A 158 -7.94 -26.00 17.38
C MET A 158 -8.83 -27.05 16.69
N ASP A 159 -8.33 -28.24 16.48
CA ASP A 159 -9.08 -29.33 15.86
C ASP A 159 -10.33 -29.68 16.66
N ARG A 160 -10.18 -29.85 17.98
CA ARG A 160 -11.32 -30.09 18.88
C ARG A 160 -12.34 -28.97 18.85
N LEU A 161 -11.92 -27.71 18.73
CA LEU A 161 -12.81 -26.57 18.63
C LEU A 161 -13.55 -26.55 17.28
N LEU A 162 -12.88 -26.95 16.21
CA LEU A 162 -13.48 -27.02 14.86
C LEU A 162 -14.49 -28.18 14.71
N ASP A 163 -14.38 -29.24 15.51
CA ASP A 163 -15.39 -30.31 15.57
C ASP A 163 -16.75 -29.78 16.09
N ASN A 164 -16.75 -28.68 16.84
CA ASN A 164 -17.94 -28.03 17.39
C ASN A 164 -18.41 -26.84 16.52
N THR A 165 -18.48 -27.04 15.20
CA THR A 165 -18.89 -25.98 14.27
C THR A 165 -20.24 -25.36 14.61
N VAL A 166 -20.33 -24.03 14.46
CA VAL A 166 -21.57 -23.26 14.70
C VAL A 166 -22.45 -23.09 13.47
N LEU A 167 -21.95 -23.50 12.29
CA LEU A 167 -22.68 -23.44 11.02
C LEU A 167 -22.67 -24.79 10.30
N SER A 168 -23.67 -24.96 9.43
CA SER A 168 -23.74 -26.13 8.56
C SER A 168 -22.57 -26.16 7.59
N VAL A 169 -21.81 -27.25 7.60
CA VAL A 169 -20.68 -27.50 6.70
C VAL A 169 -21.14 -28.39 5.55
N SER A 170 -20.62 -28.15 4.36
CA SER A 170 -20.86 -28.99 3.17
C SER A 170 -20.25 -30.36 3.35
N ASP A 171 -20.92 -31.38 2.80
CA ASP A 171 -20.41 -32.75 2.77
C ASP A 171 -19.11 -32.86 1.94
N SER A 172 -18.86 -31.89 1.06
CA SER A 172 -17.63 -31.71 0.30
C SER A 172 -16.72 -30.68 0.98
N ALA A 173 -16.47 -30.83 2.29
CA ALA A 173 -15.55 -29.94 3.02
C ALA A 173 -14.17 -29.90 2.36
N MET A 174 -13.65 -28.71 2.16
CA MET A 174 -12.34 -28.48 1.54
C MET A 174 -11.34 -27.92 2.56
N GLN A 175 -10.07 -28.14 2.29
CA GLN A 175 -9.01 -27.41 2.98
C GLN A 175 -9.02 -25.95 2.54
N ILE A 176 -8.81 -25.05 3.49
CA ILE A 176 -8.71 -23.62 3.22
C ILE A 176 -7.38 -23.37 2.51
N SER A 177 -7.45 -23.00 1.24
CA SER A 177 -6.30 -22.54 0.47
C SER A 177 -5.99 -21.06 0.78
N ASP A 178 -4.81 -20.59 0.40
CA ASP A 178 -4.44 -19.19 0.54
C ASP A 178 -5.41 -18.21 -0.13
N MET A 179 -6.00 -18.59 -1.27
CA MET A 179 -7.04 -17.78 -1.91
C MET A 179 -8.30 -17.69 -1.04
N ASN A 180 -8.64 -18.76 -0.33
CA ASN A 180 -9.77 -18.77 0.59
C ASN A 180 -9.46 -17.95 1.85
N VAL A 181 -8.23 -18.01 2.38
CA VAL A 181 -7.79 -17.16 3.51
C VAL A 181 -8.03 -15.69 3.19
N ASN A 182 -7.57 -15.23 2.03
CA ASN A 182 -7.79 -13.85 1.61
C ASN A 182 -9.28 -13.50 1.49
N SER A 183 -10.09 -14.40 0.92
CA SER A 183 -11.53 -14.21 0.82
C SER A 183 -12.22 -14.14 2.18
N ILE A 184 -11.80 -14.98 3.14
CA ILE A 184 -12.27 -14.99 4.52
C ILE A 184 -11.91 -13.64 5.18
N MET A 185 -10.63 -13.25 5.12
CA MET A 185 -10.15 -12.01 5.74
C MET A 185 -10.91 -10.78 5.25
N GLN A 186 -11.15 -10.68 3.94
CA GLN A 186 -11.92 -9.57 3.38
C GLN A 186 -13.36 -9.51 3.83
N ARG A 187 -13.98 -10.66 4.09
CA ARG A 187 -15.38 -10.73 4.52
C ARG A 187 -15.54 -10.43 6.01
N ILE A 188 -14.64 -10.93 6.85
CA ILE A 188 -14.73 -10.78 8.31
C ILE A 188 -13.99 -9.56 8.83
N SER A 189 -12.93 -9.12 8.15
CA SER A 189 -12.06 -8.03 8.56
C SER A 189 -11.58 -7.25 7.33
N PRO A 190 -12.45 -6.43 6.72
CA PRO A 190 -12.08 -5.64 5.54
C PRO A 190 -10.98 -4.61 5.82
N GLU A 191 -10.66 -4.36 7.09
CA GLU A 191 -9.53 -3.56 7.54
C GLU A 191 -8.17 -4.23 7.32
N TYR A 192 -8.15 -5.54 7.06
CA TYR A 192 -6.92 -6.26 6.72
C TYR A 192 -6.83 -6.42 5.20
N VAL A 193 -5.83 -5.79 4.63
CA VAL A 193 -5.44 -6.01 3.24
C VAL A 193 -4.14 -6.79 3.23
N THR A 194 -4.20 -8.03 2.76
CA THR A 194 -3.04 -8.91 2.71
C THR A 194 -2.27 -8.67 1.42
N VAL A 195 -1.02 -8.28 1.53
CA VAL A 195 -0.09 -8.19 0.40
C VAL A 195 0.96 -9.29 0.56
N ARG A 196 1.05 -10.19 -0.42
CA ARG A 196 2.11 -11.18 -0.48
C ARG A 196 3.33 -10.60 -1.17
N VAL A 197 4.47 -10.66 -0.51
CA VAL A 197 5.77 -10.35 -1.12
C VAL A 197 6.49 -11.66 -1.35
N ALA A 198 6.78 -12.00 -2.59
CA ALA A 198 7.61 -13.15 -2.90
C ALA A 198 9.05 -12.82 -2.46
N CYS A 199 9.57 -13.54 -1.47
CA CYS A 199 10.99 -13.56 -1.17
C CYS A 199 11.60 -14.66 -2.02
N VAL A 200 12.52 -14.33 -2.90
CA VAL A 200 13.35 -15.31 -3.60
C VAL A 200 14.53 -15.59 -2.66
N ASP A 201 14.47 -16.69 -1.93
CA ASP A 201 15.67 -17.19 -1.25
C ASP A 201 16.67 -17.64 -2.31
N ASN A 202 17.82 -16.97 -2.37
CA ASN A 202 18.94 -17.30 -3.25
C ASN A 202 19.63 -18.60 -2.79
N LYS A 203 19.00 -19.74 -2.99
CA LYS A 203 19.70 -21.02 -2.99
C LYS A 203 19.94 -21.42 -4.45
N GLU A 204 21.17 -21.12 -4.89
CA GLU A 204 21.85 -21.72 -6.05
C GLU A 204 21.08 -21.73 -7.37
N THR A 205 21.06 -20.60 -8.09
CA THR A 205 20.93 -20.66 -9.55
C THR A 205 22.31 -20.77 -10.16
N THR A 206 22.67 -21.95 -10.63
CA THR A 206 23.78 -22.17 -11.54
C THR A 206 23.61 -21.31 -12.80
N PRO A 207 24.66 -20.61 -13.28
CA PRO A 207 24.56 -19.82 -14.51
C PRO A 207 24.43 -20.78 -15.70
N GLY A 208 23.30 -20.77 -16.40
CA GLY A 208 23.18 -21.45 -17.68
C GLY A 208 21.93 -22.28 -17.93
N VAL A 209 20.75 -21.87 -17.47
CA VAL A 209 19.49 -22.50 -17.92
C VAL A 209 18.53 -21.41 -18.39
N ASP A 210 18.06 -21.60 -19.63
CA ASP A 210 17.07 -20.76 -20.30
C ASP A 210 15.84 -20.48 -19.43
N SER A 211 15.27 -19.30 -19.65
CA SER A 211 14.09 -18.74 -18.98
C SER A 211 12.82 -19.57 -19.21
N GLU A 212 12.73 -20.74 -18.61
CA GLU A 212 11.48 -21.46 -18.43
C GLU A 212 11.00 -21.24 -16.98
N LEU A 213 9.84 -20.59 -16.89
CA LEU A 213 8.92 -20.51 -15.74
C LEU A 213 9.52 -20.95 -14.38
N LEU A 214 10.06 -20.01 -13.63
CA LEU A 214 10.31 -20.20 -12.21
C LEU A 214 8.96 -20.49 -11.52
N VAL A 215 8.71 -21.75 -11.24
CA VAL A 215 7.69 -22.20 -10.29
C VAL A 215 8.19 -21.71 -8.92
N ILE A 216 7.64 -20.60 -8.45
CA ILE A 216 7.90 -20.10 -7.09
C ILE A 216 7.31 -21.15 -6.15
N ASP A 217 8.15 -21.80 -5.35
CA ASP A 217 7.70 -22.74 -4.33
C ASP A 217 6.85 -21.95 -3.31
N GLU A 218 5.65 -22.45 -2.98
CA GLU A 218 4.68 -21.77 -2.11
C GLU A 218 5.22 -21.46 -0.70
N LYS A 219 6.36 -22.04 -0.32
CA LYS A 219 7.01 -21.87 0.98
C LYS A 219 7.73 -20.52 1.15
N ASP A 220 8.04 -19.81 0.07
CA ASP A 220 8.86 -18.58 0.10
C ASP A 220 8.03 -17.29 0.05
N VAL A 221 6.73 -17.38 0.29
CA VAL A 221 5.82 -16.23 0.19
C VAL A 221 5.60 -15.60 1.55
N VAL A 222 6.18 -14.43 1.78
CA VAL A 222 5.89 -13.61 2.96
C VAL A 222 4.59 -12.83 2.73
N VAL A 223 3.60 -13.07 3.57
CA VAL A 223 2.33 -12.33 3.56
C VAL A 223 2.48 -11.09 4.44
N LYS A 224 2.40 -9.90 3.84
CA LYS A 224 2.30 -8.66 4.59
C LYS A 224 0.84 -8.23 4.64
N ALA A 225 0.27 -8.14 5.83
CA ALA A 225 -1.06 -7.58 6.03
C ALA A 225 -0.94 -6.15 6.55
N PHE A 226 -1.72 -5.26 5.93
CA PHE A 226 -1.88 -3.90 6.40
C PHE A 226 -3.23 -3.79 7.11
N ARG A 227 -3.24 -3.27 8.32
CA ARG A 227 -4.48 -2.92 9.00
C ARG A 227 -4.81 -1.46 8.69
N LEU A 228 -6.01 -1.25 8.14
CA LEU A 228 -6.58 0.10 8.06
C LEU A 228 -6.97 0.57 9.46
N ASP A 229 -6.64 1.79 9.83
CA ASP A 229 -7.11 2.37 11.08
C ASP A 229 -8.60 2.77 10.99
N LYS A 230 -9.17 3.19 12.14
CA LYS A 230 -10.58 3.56 12.22
C LYS A 230 -10.97 4.67 11.23
N GLU A 231 -10.10 5.64 11.01
CA GLU A 231 -10.34 6.74 10.07
C GLU A 231 -10.33 6.22 8.62
N GLN A 232 -9.33 5.40 8.27
CA GLN A 232 -9.21 4.75 6.97
C GLN A 232 -10.40 3.82 6.69
N ILE A 233 -10.85 3.03 7.66
CA ILE A 233 -12.04 2.18 7.58
C ILE A 233 -13.28 3.03 7.29
N ASN A 234 -13.45 4.15 7.97
CA ASN A 234 -14.56 5.06 7.74
C ASN A 234 -14.54 5.61 6.30
N ILE A 235 -13.36 5.94 5.77
CA ILE A 235 -13.20 6.41 4.40
C ILE A 235 -13.58 5.32 3.39
N VAL A 236 -13.12 4.08 3.59
CA VAL A 236 -13.46 2.92 2.74
C VAL A 236 -14.97 2.66 2.77
N ASN A 237 -15.57 2.72 3.96
CA ASN A 237 -17.00 2.44 4.16
C ASN A 237 -17.91 3.53 3.62
N ARG A 238 -17.40 4.72 3.40
CA ARG A 238 -18.19 5.87 2.95
C ARG A 238 -18.45 5.80 1.45
N ILE A 239 -19.41 4.96 1.07
CA ILE A 239 -19.94 4.84 -0.30
C ILE A 239 -21.40 5.32 -0.22
N SER A 240 -21.65 6.55 -0.70
CA SER A 240 -22.99 7.18 -0.60
C SER A 240 -23.36 7.82 -1.95
N LYS A 241 -24.64 7.68 -2.29
CA LYS A 241 -25.22 8.40 -3.45
C LYS A 241 -25.31 9.92 -3.22
N ASP A 242 -25.26 10.36 -1.95
CA ASP A 242 -25.28 11.80 -1.64
C ASP A 242 -23.93 12.46 -1.90
N ASP A 243 -22.84 11.67 -1.91
CA ASP A 243 -21.47 12.13 -2.13
C ASP A 243 -20.72 11.21 -3.10
N PRO A 244 -21.15 11.17 -4.38
CA PRO A 244 -20.59 10.24 -5.37
C PRO A 244 -19.17 10.61 -5.80
N ASN A 245 -18.78 11.89 -5.64
CA ASN A 245 -17.50 12.42 -6.06
C ASN A 245 -16.63 12.74 -4.86
N GLN A 246 -15.52 12.02 -4.69
CA GLN A 246 -14.64 12.18 -3.53
C GLN A 246 -13.19 12.41 -3.94
N LEU A 247 -12.53 13.35 -3.29
CA LEU A 247 -11.10 13.61 -3.40
C LEU A 247 -10.43 13.21 -2.07
N ILE A 248 -9.47 12.30 -2.14
CA ILE A 248 -8.63 11.89 -1.02
C ILE A 248 -7.25 12.52 -1.21
N LEU A 249 -6.96 13.55 -0.41
CA LEU A 249 -5.64 14.16 -0.32
C LEU A 249 -4.93 13.60 0.90
N ALA A 250 -3.75 13.08 0.69
CA ALA A 250 -3.03 12.45 1.77
C ALA A 250 -1.53 12.61 1.61
N CYS A 251 -0.81 12.72 2.73
CA CYS A 251 0.65 12.76 2.72
C CYS A 251 1.25 11.48 2.13
N ALA A 252 2.54 11.53 1.80
CA ALA A 252 3.26 10.33 1.43
C ALA A 252 3.16 9.28 2.55
N GLY A 253 2.98 8.02 2.18
CA GLY A 253 2.94 6.93 3.15
C GLY A 253 1.64 6.75 3.94
N SER A 254 0.60 7.48 3.62
CA SER A 254 -0.70 7.38 4.31
C SER A 254 -1.58 6.20 3.90
N GLY A 255 -1.11 5.33 2.99
CA GLY A 255 -1.87 4.18 2.50
C GLY A 255 -2.91 4.51 1.42
N LYS A 256 -2.79 5.64 0.70
CA LYS A 256 -3.71 6.09 -0.37
C LYS A 256 -4.15 4.98 -1.31
N SER A 257 -3.19 4.28 -1.90
CA SER A 257 -3.44 3.25 -2.91
C SER A 257 -4.22 2.07 -2.33
N VAL A 258 -3.88 1.65 -1.11
CA VAL A 258 -4.59 0.59 -0.38
C VAL A 258 -6.04 1.00 -0.11
N LEU A 259 -6.25 2.23 0.34
CA LEU A 259 -7.58 2.79 0.56
C LEU A 259 -8.41 2.83 -0.72
N LEU A 260 -7.82 3.29 -1.82
CA LEU A 260 -8.50 3.40 -3.11
C LEU A 260 -8.95 2.03 -3.60
N ILE A 261 -8.05 1.04 -3.56
CA ILE A 261 -8.33 -0.34 -3.96
C ILE A 261 -9.42 -0.93 -3.07
N SER A 262 -9.27 -0.87 -1.75
CA SER A 262 -10.25 -1.40 -0.79
C SER A 262 -11.63 -0.79 -1.00
N LYS A 263 -11.69 0.51 -1.26
CA LYS A 263 -12.94 1.23 -1.53
C LYS A 263 -13.57 0.81 -2.86
N CYS A 264 -12.77 0.62 -3.91
CA CYS A 264 -13.26 0.14 -5.21
C CYS A 264 -13.85 -1.27 -5.09
N PHE A 265 -13.15 -2.18 -4.43
CA PHE A 265 -13.62 -3.54 -4.26
C PHE A 265 -14.90 -3.61 -3.43
N LYS A 266 -14.99 -2.83 -2.37
CA LYS A 266 -16.21 -2.74 -1.59
C LYS A 266 -17.39 -2.22 -2.41
N ALA A 267 -17.17 -1.17 -3.22
CA ALA A 267 -18.19 -0.63 -4.12
C ALA A 267 -18.63 -1.67 -5.16
N ALA A 268 -17.67 -2.43 -5.72
CA ALA A 268 -17.93 -3.47 -6.70
C ALA A 268 -18.73 -4.65 -6.11
N GLN A 269 -18.41 -5.06 -4.89
CA GLN A 269 -19.17 -6.10 -4.16
C GLN A 269 -20.60 -5.67 -3.85
N MET A 270 -20.81 -4.40 -3.50
CA MET A 270 -22.16 -3.84 -3.28
C MET A 270 -22.97 -3.72 -4.58
N ASN A 271 -22.31 -3.66 -5.74
CA ASN A 271 -22.94 -3.44 -7.04
C ASN A 271 -22.41 -4.45 -8.08
N PRO A 272 -22.70 -5.77 -7.95
CA PRO A 272 -22.05 -6.82 -8.74
C PRO A 272 -22.39 -6.78 -10.25
N ASN A 273 -23.47 -6.10 -10.61
CA ASN A 273 -23.91 -5.94 -12.02
C ASN A 273 -23.39 -4.66 -12.67
N LYS A 274 -22.61 -3.86 -11.95
CA LYS A 274 -22.04 -2.60 -12.43
C LYS A 274 -20.55 -2.76 -12.72
N LYS A 275 -20.01 -1.96 -13.66
CA LYS A 275 -18.59 -1.98 -14.04
C LYS A 275 -17.80 -0.92 -13.30
N PHE A 276 -16.61 -1.30 -12.86
CA PHE A 276 -15.68 -0.44 -12.14
C PHE A 276 -14.32 -0.39 -12.84
N LEU A 277 -13.65 0.75 -12.72
CA LEU A 277 -12.32 1.00 -13.28
C LEU A 277 -11.40 1.53 -12.18
N ILE A 278 -10.24 0.92 -12.04
CA ILE A 278 -9.08 1.50 -11.33
C ILE A 278 -8.07 1.92 -12.38
N THR A 279 -7.64 3.16 -12.33
CA THR A 279 -6.64 3.67 -13.28
C THR A 279 -5.59 4.54 -12.61
N CYS A 280 -4.39 4.51 -13.16
CA CYS A 280 -3.25 5.33 -12.78
C CYS A 280 -2.42 5.65 -14.02
N ARG A 281 -1.42 6.53 -13.89
CA ARG A 281 -0.50 6.84 -14.99
C ARG A 281 0.69 5.89 -15.07
N ASN A 282 1.22 5.48 -13.92
CA ASN A 282 2.50 4.79 -13.79
C ASN A 282 2.35 3.27 -14.01
N GLU A 283 3.14 2.70 -14.94
CA GLU A 283 3.12 1.26 -15.25
C GLU A 283 3.59 0.41 -14.07
N ASN A 284 4.60 0.85 -13.33
CA ASN A 284 5.06 0.12 -12.14
C ASN A 284 3.98 0.09 -11.05
N LEU A 285 3.21 1.16 -10.89
CA LEU A 285 2.09 1.21 -9.98
C LEU A 285 0.94 0.30 -10.45
N HIS A 286 0.67 0.27 -11.75
CA HIS A 286 -0.29 -0.67 -12.33
C HIS A 286 0.15 -2.13 -12.13
N SER A 287 1.41 -2.46 -12.38
CA SER A 287 1.96 -3.80 -12.14
C SER A 287 1.80 -4.20 -10.67
N LEU A 288 2.10 -3.27 -9.74
CA LEU A 288 1.89 -3.50 -8.31
C LEU A 288 0.42 -3.77 -7.98
N TYR A 289 -0.52 -3.02 -8.57
CA TYR A 289 -1.96 -3.23 -8.36
C TYR A 289 -2.45 -4.54 -8.94
N THR A 290 -2.05 -4.89 -10.13
CA THR A 290 -2.42 -6.16 -10.78
C THR A 290 -1.89 -7.32 -9.95
N TRP A 291 -0.64 -7.25 -9.54
CA TRP A 291 -0.03 -8.24 -8.66
C TRP A 291 -0.77 -8.33 -7.31
N PHE A 292 -1.10 -7.20 -6.69
CA PHE A 292 -1.86 -7.14 -5.45
C PHE A 292 -3.27 -7.74 -5.60
N ILE A 293 -3.99 -7.34 -6.64
CA ILE A 293 -5.35 -7.82 -6.95
C ILE A 293 -5.34 -9.34 -7.17
N ASP A 294 -4.36 -9.84 -7.92
CA ASP A 294 -4.23 -11.25 -8.24
C ASP A 294 -3.87 -12.10 -7.03
N ARG A 295 -2.91 -11.65 -6.24
CA ARG A 295 -2.43 -12.37 -5.05
C ARG A 295 -3.41 -12.29 -3.87
N ALA A 296 -4.11 -11.20 -3.71
CA ALA A 296 -5.14 -11.06 -2.69
C ALA A 296 -6.47 -11.77 -3.05
N GLY A 297 -6.56 -12.38 -4.23
CA GLY A 297 -7.81 -13.02 -4.68
C GLY A 297 -8.96 -12.03 -4.90
N LEU A 298 -8.62 -10.74 -5.11
CA LEU A 298 -9.58 -9.64 -5.26
C LEU A 298 -10.14 -9.51 -6.68
N ARG A 299 -9.93 -10.49 -7.55
CA ARG A 299 -10.48 -10.46 -8.91
C ARG A 299 -12.00 -10.51 -8.88
N GLU A 300 -12.59 -9.36 -8.78
CA GLU A 300 -14.01 -9.20 -9.08
C GLU A 300 -14.17 -9.08 -10.59
N LYS A 301 -15.09 -9.86 -11.16
CA LYS A 301 -15.33 -9.90 -12.62
C LYS A 301 -15.76 -8.55 -13.21
N ASN A 302 -16.22 -7.66 -12.37
CA ASN A 302 -16.73 -6.34 -12.71
C ASN A 302 -15.74 -5.20 -12.43
N VAL A 303 -14.50 -5.49 -12.01
CA VAL A 303 -13.42 -4.51 -11.80
C VAL A 303 -12.35 -4.68 -12.86
N GLU A 304 -12.07 -3.61 -13.59
CA GLU A 304 -10.96 -3.50 -14.53
C GLU A 304 -9.86 -2.62 -13.92
N CYS A 305 -8.60 -3.05 -14.02
CA CYS A 305 -7.44 -2.28 -13.59
C CYS A 305 -6.48 -2.08 -14.77
N MET A 306 -6.13 -0.84 -15.11
CA MET A 306 -5.20 -0.55 -16.21
C MET A 306 -4.63 0.87 -16.11
N THR A 307 -3.48 1.11 -16.76
CA THR A 307 -2.98 2.47 -16.90
C THR A 307 -3.88 3.30 -17.79
N PHE A 308 -3.80 4.63 -17.66
CA PHE A 308 -4.61 5.54 -18.49
C PHE A 308 -4.36 5.35 -20.00
N HIS A 309 -3.12 5.15 -20.42
CA HIS A 309 -2.80 4.93 -21.83
C HIS A 309 -3.36 3.59 -22.34
N THR A 310 -3.24 2.53 -21.51
CA THR A 310 -3.83 1.22 -21.84
C THR A 310 -5.35 1.29 -21.92
N LEU A 311 -6.00 2.09 -21.06
CA LEU A 311 -7.44 2.36 -21.15
C LEU A 311 -7.81 2.98 -22.51
N CYS A 312 -7.11 4.04 -22.92
CA CYS A 312 -7.36 4.70 -24.20
C CYS A 312 -7.20 3.73 -25.37
N LYS A 313 -6.10 2.96 -25.39
CA LYS A 313 -5.84 1.93 -26.41
C LYS A 313 -6.97 0.89 -26.47
N LYS A 314 -7.32 0.31 -25.32
CA LYS A 314 -8.37 -0.72 -25.22
C LYS A 314 -9.72 -0.22 -25.71
N LEU A 315 -10.08 1.01 -25.36
CA LEU A 315 -11.33 1.62 -25.83
C LEU A 315 -11.35 1.83 -27.35
N LEU A 316 -10.23 2.24 -27.94
CA LEU A 316 -10.11 2.38 -29.39
C LEU A 316 -10.24 1.02 -30.09
N GLU A 317 -9.41 0.05 -29.71
CA GLU A 317 -9.41 -1.31 -30.31
C GLU A 317 -10.78 -1.98 -30.22
N LYS A 318 -11.42 -1.93 -29.04
CA LYS A 318 -12.75 -2.52 -28.81
C LYS A 318 -13.83 -1.93 -29.68
N ASN A 319 -13.72 -0.65 -30.05
CA ASN A 319 -14.68 0.05 -30.89
C ASN A 319 -14.25 0.13 -32.37
N GLY A 320 -13.25 -0.66 -32.78
CA GLY A 320 -12.82 -0.78 -34.18
C GLY A 320 -12.01 0.40 -34.69
N PHE A 321 -11.40 1.18 -33.82
CA PHE A 321 -10.50 2.28 -34.20
C PHE A 321 -9.05 1.80 -34.16
N ASP A 322 -8.23 2.32 -35.06
CA ASP A 322 -6.80 2.00 -35.11
C ASP A 322 -6.04 2.63 -33.91
N ALA A 323 -5.16 1.84 -33.31
CA ALA A 323 -4.25 2.26 -32.25
C ALA A 323 -2.83 1.86 -32.64
N GLN A 324 -2.13 2.74 -33.42
CA GLN A 324 -0.77 2.46 -33.89
C GLN A 324 0.18 2.19 -32.73
N TYR A 325 0.98 1.14 -32.83
CA TYR A 325 1.93 0.76 -31.80
C TYR A 325 2.96 1.88 -31.55
N GLY A 326 3.14 2.23 -30.28
CA GLY A 326 4.13 3.23 -29.86
C GLY A 326 3.67 4.69 -29.87
N ASP A 327 2.45 4.98 -30.40
CA ASP A 327 1.90 6.33 -30.40
C ASP A 327 0.97 6.57 -29.18
N PHE A 328 1.57 6.71 -28.00
CA PHE A 328 0.85 6.90 -26.74
C PHE A 328 -0.01 8.18 -26.72
N ASP A 329 0.54 9.29 -27.20
CA ASP A 329 -0.18 10.57 -27.23
C ASP A 329 -1.33 10.53 -28.26
N GLY A 330 -1.11 9.87 -29.39
CA GLY A 330 -2.14 9.67 -30.42
C GLY A 330 -3.31 8.83 -29.91
N TRP A 331 -3.07 7.80 -29.11
CA TRP A 331 -4.16 7.02 -28.48
C TRP A 331 -5.01 7.90 -27.57
N VAL A 332 -4.37 8.72 -26.75
CA VAL A 332 -5.08 9.60 -25.81
C VAL A 332 -5.94 10.61 -26.56
N LEU A 333 -5.37 11.33 -27.54
CA LEU A 333 -6.09 12.32 -28.31
C LEU A 333 -7.25 11.70 -29.09
N SER A 334 -7.02 10.56 -29.73
CA SER A 334 -8.05 9.85 -30.49
C SER A 334 -9.18 9.34 -29.59
N ALA A 335 -8.86 8.73 -28.44
CA ALA A 335 -9.86 8.23 -27.51
C ALA A 335 -10.73 9.37 -26.95
N ILE A 336 -10.13 10.49 -26.54
CA ILE A 336 -10.85 11.68 -26.06
C ILE A 336 -11.81 12.19 -27.15
N ASP A 337 -11.34 12.33 -28.40
CA ASP A 337 -12.16 12.79 -29.53
C ASP A 337 -13.35 11.85 -29.76
N LYS A 338 -13.11 10.52 -29.83
CA LYS A 338 -14.17 9.53 -30.10
C LYS A 338 -15.21 9.44 -28.98
N VAL A 339 -14.79 9.59 -27.71
CA VAL A 339 -15.73 9.65 -26.59
C VAL A 339 -16.56 10.92 -26.64
N ASN A 340 -15.97 12.08 -26.94
CA ASN A 340 -16.67 13.35 -27.03
C ASN A 340 -17.65 13.37 -28.20
N GLN A 341 -17.34 12.68 -29.31
CA GLN A 341 -18.23 12.49 -30.45
C GLN A 341 -19.34 11.45 -30.23
N GLY A 342 -19.35 10.76 -29.06
CA GLY A 342 -20.31 9.70 -28.77
C GLY A 342 -20.08 8.41 -29.58
N ARG A 343 -18.94 8.26 -30.25
CA ARG A 343 -18.56 7.07 -31.03
C ARG A 343 -18.06 5.89 -30.18
N ILE A 344 -17.60 6.18 -28.95
CA ILE A 344 -17.28 5.20 -27.91
C ILE A 344 -18.34 5.33 -26.82
N GLN A 345 -19.11 4.24 -26.61
CA GLN A 345 -20.22 4.22 -25.67
C GLN A 345 -19.91 3.42 -24.40
N ASP A 346 -18.68 2.91 -24.26
CA ASP A 346 -18.26 2.23 -23.06
C ASP A 346 -18.33 3.16 -21.85
N ARG A 347 -18.95 2.68 -20.77
CA ARG A 347 -19.14 3.45 -19.52
C ARG A 347 -18.87 2.57 -18.29
N TYR A 348 -18.52 3.25 -17.21
CA TYR A 348 -18.27 2.66 -15.89
C TYR A 348 -19.19 3.30 -14.85
N TYR A 349 -19.72 2.48 -13.97
CA TYR A 349 -20.49 2.99 -12.83
C TYR A 349 -19.60 3.64 -11.78
N GLY A 350 -18.39 3.08 -11.57
CA GLY A 350 -17.38 3.62 -10.66
C GLY A 350 -16.03 3.75 -11.32
N ILE A 351 -15.38 4.90 -11.14
CA ILE A 351 -14.00 5.15 -11.59
C ILE A 351 -13.15 5.62 -10.41
N PHE A 352 -12.01 4.98 -10.23
CA PHE A 352 -11.05 5.21 -9.16
C PHE A 352 -9.70 5.57 -9.78
N ILE A 353 -9.22 6.80 -9.50
CA ILE A 353 -7.97 7.31 -10.06
C ILE A 353 -6.95 7.45 -8.95
N ASP A 354 -5.83 6.75 -9.05
CA ASP A 354 -4.70 6.97 -8.15
C ASP A 354 -3.64 7.86 -8.76
N GLU A 355 -2.88 8.53 -7.87
CA GLU A 355 -1.84 9.50 -8.21
C GLU A 355 -2.36 10.54 -9.24
N VAL A 356 -3.58 11.04 -8.98
CA VAL A 356 -4.29 11.95 -9.91
C VAL A 356 -3.50 13.24 -10.21
N GLN A 357 -2.55 13.65 -9.36
CA GLN A 357 -1.65 14.77 -9.62
C GLN A 357 -0.73 14.53 -10.83
N ALA A 358 -0.54 13.27 -11.24
CA ALA A 358 0.22 12.91 -12.43
C ALA A 358 -0.59 12.94 -13.72
N PHE A 359 -1.90 13.22 -13.63
CA PHE A 359 -2.80 13.34 -14.78
C PHE A 359 -2.73 14.74 -15.38
N GLU A 360 -2.99 14.83 -16.68
CA GLU A 360 -3.33 16.09 -17.32
C GLU A 360 -4.82 16.43 -17.09
N PRO A 361 -5.20 17.73 -17.08
CA PRO A 361 -6.61 18.12 -16.91
C PRO A 361 -7.57 17.43 -17.90
N GLU A 362 -7.13 17.22 -19.13
CA GLU A 362 -7.94 16.58 -20.17
C GLU A 362 -8.14 15.09 -19.90
N TRP A 363 -7.16 14.40 -19.28
CA TRP A 363 -7.28 13.00 -18.88
C TRP A 363 -8.27 12.82 -17.73
N TYR A 364 -8.23 13.74 -16.77
CA TYR A 364 -9.21 13.77 -15.68
C TYR A 364 -10.63 13.96 -16.22
N LYS A 365 -10.84 14.95 -17.13
CA LYS A 365 -12.13 15.17 -17.78
C LYS A 365 -12.61 13.95 -18.56
N PHE A 366 -11.70 13.29 -19.29
CA PHE A 366 -11.99 12.07 -20.01
C PHE A 366 -12.49 10.96 -19.09
N CYS A 367 -11.79 10.69 -18.00
CA CYS A 367 -12.24 9.69 -17.02
C CYS A 367 -13.62 10.02 -16.46
N PHE A 368 -13.89 11.28 -16.11
CA PHE A 368 -15.22 11.69 -15.65
C PHE A 368 -16.31 11.50 -16.73
N ASN A 369 -15.98 11.76 -17.98
CA ASN A 369 -16.92 11.57 -19.11
C ASN A 369 -17.19 10.09 -19.43
N LEU A 370 -16.37 9.16 -18.94
CA LEU A 370 -16.61 7.70 -19.02
C LEU A 370 -17.57 7.18 -17.95
N LEU A 371 -18.05 8.02 -17.02
CA LEU A 371 -19.01 7.60 -16.02
C LEU A 371 -20.39 7.33 -16.61
N GLU A 372 -21.05 6.25 -16.16
CA GLU A 372 -22.49 6.11 -16.27
C GLU A 372 -23.16 7.21 -15.43
N ASN A 373 -24.27 7.76 -15.89
CA ASN A 373 -25.11 8.66 -15.11
C ASN A 373 -24.36 9.84 -14.46
N LYS A 374 -23.32 10.38 -15.14
CA LYS A 374 -22.51 11.50 -14.64
C LYS A 374 -23.34 12.74 -14.29
N ASP A 375 -24.47 12.95 -14.98
CA ASP A 375 -25.38 14.07 -14.79
C ASP A 375 -26.37 13.84 -13.65
N THR A 376 -26.43 12.63 -13.10
CA THR A 376 -27.18 12.27 -11.90
C THR A 376 -26.18 11.93 -10.78
N LYS A 377 -26.63 11.71 -9.58
CA LYS A 377 -25.76 11.28 -8.48
C LYS A 377 -25.58 9.77 -8.38
N ASP A 378 -26.03 9.01 -9.39
CA ASP A 378 -25.98 7.54 -9.40
C ASP A 378 -24.70 7.01 -10.06
N HIS A 379 -23.56 7.40 -9.52
CA HIS A 379 -22.23 6.94 -9.92
C HIS A 379 -21.27 7.00 -8.74
N ILE A 380 -20.05 6.51 -8.89
CA ILE A 380 -18.95 6.60 -7.90
C ILE A 380 -17.70 7.13 -8.61
N PHE A 381 -17.19 8.28 -8.18
CA PHE A 381 -15.97 8.85 -8.71
C PHE A 381 -15.03 9.24 -7.58
N VAL A 382 -13.97 8.46 -7.40
CA VAL A 382 -13.02 8.66 -6.33
C VAL A 382 -11.64 8.92 -6.91
N ILE A 383 -11.05 10.03 -6.54
CA ILE A 383 -9.69 10.38 -6.94
C ILE A 383 -8.79 10.50 -5.72
N CYS A 384 -7.57 10.01 -5.86
CA CYS A 384 -6.59 9.96 -4.80
C CYS A 384 -5.30 10.62 -5.25
N GLY A 385 -4.69 11.44 -4.41
CA GLY A 385 -3.43 12.07 -4.78
C GLY A 385 -2.73 12.82 -3.67
N ASP A 386 -1.52 13.25 -3.99
CA ASP A 386 -0.69 14.12 -3.17
C ASP A 386 -0.18 15.27 -4.05
N LYS A 387 -0.64 16.47 -3.81
CA LYS A 387 -0.22 17.66 -4.57
C LYS A 387 1.29 17.92 -4.49
N THR A 388 1.94 17.42 -3.44
CA THR A 388 3.38 17.54 -3.23
C THR A 388 4.20 16.63 -4.15
N GLN A 389 3.63 15.48 -4.57
CA GLN A 389 4.32 14.48 -5.37
C GLN A 389 4.17 14.70 -6.89
N ARG A 390 3.97 15.92 -7.33
CA ARG A 390 3.79 16.23 -8.73
C ARG A 390 5.14 16.29 -9.44
N LEU A 391 5.39 15.38 -10.37
CA LEU A 391 6.67 15.24 -11.06
C LEU A 391 6.79 15.99 -12.39
N GLU A 392 5.69 16.52 -12.91
CA GLU A 392 5.68 17.14 -14.25
C GLU A 392 5.23 18.60 -14.23
N LYS A 393 5.76 19.36 -15.22
CA LYS A 393 5.35 20.74 -15.46
C LYS A 393 3.90 20.75 -15.90
N LEU A 394 3.02 21.38 -15.18
CA LEU A 394 1.70 21.68 -15.72
C LEU A 394 1.79 22.77 -16.79
N LYS A 395 1.01 22.58 -17.84
CA LYS A 395 0.84 23.60 -18.90
C LYS A 395 0.19 24.88 -18.40
N LYS A 396 -0.56 24.80 -17.27
CA LYS A 396 -1.15 25.97 -16.59
C LYS A 396 -0.66 26.02 -15.13
N ARG A 397 -0.15 27.18 -14.71
CA ARG A 397 0.34 27.42 -13.35
C ARG A 397 -0.73 27.15 -12.30
N GLY A 398 -0.37 26.42 -11.27
CA GLY A 398 -1.09 26.38 -9.99
C GLY A 398 -2.38 25.56 -9.95
N GLN A 399 -2.94 25.10 -11.05
CA GLN A 399 -4.18 24.33 -11.06
C GLN A 399 -3.90 22.83 -10.97
N ALA A 400 -4.53 22.17 -9.99
CA ALA A 400 -4.53 20.72 -9.94
C ALA A 400 -5.36 20.14 -11.11
N PRO A 401 -5.06 18.91 -11.60
CA PRO A 401 -5.75 18.31 -12.74
C PRO A 401 -7.28 18.26 -12.62
N TRP A 402 -7.80 18.23 -11.40
CA TRP A 402 -9.23 18.18 -11.10
C TRP A 402 -9.89 19.56 -10.93
N GLN A 403 -9.15 20.65 -11.07
CA GLN A 403 -9.69 22.02 -11.04
C GLN A 403 -10.00 22.52 -12.46
N VAL A 404 -11.00 21.91 -13.09
CA VAL A 404 -11.27 22.09 -14.53
C VAL A 404 -12.50 22.90 -14.90
N GLY A 405 -13.23 23.46 -13.92
CA GLY A 405 -14.35 24.38 -14.15
C GLY A 405 -15.73 23.74 -14.14
N GLU A 406 -16.71 24.41 -14.78
CA GLU A 406 -18.11 23.99 -14.78
C GLU A 406 -18.33 22.63 -15.44
N GLY A 407 -19.33 21.88 -14.96
CA GLY A 407 -19.68 20.54 -15.45
C GLY A 407 -18.84 19.41 -14.84
N TYR A 408 -17.87 19.74 -13.97
CA TYR A 408 -17.02 18.76 -13.29
C TYR A 408 -17.12 18.88 -11.77
N PRO A 409 -16.76 17.81 -11.02
CA PRO A 409 -16.86 17.83 -9.56
C PRO A 409 -16.07 18.97 -8.94
N ASN A 410 -16.73 19.70 -8.03
CA ASN A 410 -16.08 20.70 -7.19
C ASN A 410 -15.88 20.11 -5.79
N TYR A 411 -14.62 19.89 -5.41
CA TYR A 411 -14.24 19.31 -4.12
C TYR A 411 -14.07 20.36 -3.00
N LYS A 412 -14.51 21.59 -3.22
CA LYS A 412 -14.49 22.64 -2.18
C LYS A 412 -15.64 22.42 -1.20
N GLY A 413 -15.30 22.35 0.08
CA GLY A 413 -16.26 22.27 1.19
C GLY A 413 -16.79 20.87 1.52
N GLY A 414 -17.11 20.65 2.79
CA GLY A 414 -17.74 19.44 3.31
C GLY A 414 -16.89 18.18 3.20
N ASN A 415 -17.60 17.07 3.11
CA ASN A 415 -17.02 15.73 3.10
C ASN A 415 -16.36 15.32 1.77
N LYS A 416 -16.31 16.19 0.78
CA LYS A 416 -15.82 15.90 -0.57
C LYS A 416 -14.29 15.89 -0.67
N ASN A 417 -13.61 16.51 0.28
CA ASN A 417 -12.15 16.57 0.35
C ASN A 417 -11.70 15.95 1.68
N ILE A 418 -11.16 14.74 1.59
CA ILE A 418 -10.69 13.97 2.73
C ILE A 418 -9.19 14.16 2.84
N ARG A 419 -8.69 14.58 4.01
CA ARG A 419 -7.26 14.76 4.27
C ARG A 419 -6.76 13.71 5.24
N ILE A 420 -5.66 13.04 4.90
CA ILE A 420 -5.01 12.03 5.75
C ILE A 420 -3.59 12.49 6.03
N GLU A 421 -3.30 12.76 7.29
CA GLU A 421 -1.99 13.25 7.74
C GLU A 421 -1.15 12.15 8.41
N LYS A 422 -1.74 11.02 8.77
CA LYS A 422 -0.98 9.89 9.32
C LYS A 422 -0.10 9.24 8.27
N ASN A 423 1.17 9.02 8.64
CA ASN A 423 2.17 8.38 7.80
C ASN A 423 2.52 7.00 8.38
N TYR A 424 2.11 5.95 7.69
CA TYR A 424 2.36 4.54 8.05
C TYR A 424 3.56 3.95 7.32
N ARG A 425 4.18 4.71 6.44
CA ARG A 425 5.31 4.25 5.61
C ARG A 425 6.64 4.55 6.26
N ASN A 426 6.89 5.81 6.57
CA ASN A 426 8.18 6.26 7.04
C ASN A 426 8.26 6.16 8.55
N CYS A 427 9.40 5.74 9.09
CA CYS A 427 9.67 5.82 10.52
C CYS A 427 9.71 7.28 11.00
N ILE A 428 9.63 7.47 12.31
CA ILE A 428 9.57 8.81 12.94
C ILE A 428 10.78 9.65 12.51
N GLU A 429 11.98 9.09 12.52
CA GLU A 429 13.23 9.76 12.18
C GLU A 429 13.27 10.25 10.72
N ILE A 430 12.82 9.39 9.78
CA ILE A 430 12.72 9.77 8.37
C ILE A 430 11.62 10.81 8.17
N ASN A 431 10.49 10.64 8.83
CA ASN A 431 9.37 11.58 8.73
C ASN A 431 9.73 12.96 9.29
N GLU A 432 10.46 13.05 10.39
CA GLU A 432 10.97 14.32 10.93
C GLU A 432 11.95 14.99 9.96
N TYR A 433 12.85 14.20 9.37
CA TYR A 433 13.74 14.68 8.31
C TYR A 433 12.94 15.27 7.14
N ILE A 434 11.94 14.55 6.63
CA ILE A 434 11.07 14.99 5.54
C ILE A 434 10.33 16.29 5.93
N ASN A 435 9.81 16.38 7.14
CA ASN A 435 9.12 17.56 7.62
C ASN A 435 10.05 18.80 7.71
N ARG A 436 11.32 18.60 8.11
CA ARG A 436 12.35 19.67 8.07
C ARG A 436 12.69 20.07 6.64
N TYR A 437 12.89 19.09 5.74
CA TYR A 437 13.10 19.34 4.32
C TYR A 437 11.98 20.17 3.69
N VAL A 438 10.75 19.81 3.95
CA VAL A 438 9.55 20.55 3.52
C VAL A 438 9.53 21.97 4.06
N SER A 439 9.92 22.17 5.32
CA SER A 439 9.98 23.52 5.93
C SER A 439 11.05 24.40 5.27
N ASN A 440 12.24 23.83 5.02
CA ASN A 440 13.32 24.51 4.31
C ASN A 440 12.92 24.86 2.86
N ALA A 441 12.25 23.93 2.18
CA ALA A 441 11.76 24.14 0.82
C ALA A 441 10.69 25.24 0.75
N LYS A 442 9.76 25.29 1.69
CA LYS A 442 8.75 26.36 1.80
C LYS A 442 9.40 27.72 1.99
N GLN A 443 10.32 27.79 2.94
CA GLN A 443 11.04 29.04 3.22
C GLN A 443 11.73 29.53 1.95
N TYR A 444 12.46 28.68 1.25
CA TYR A 444 13.16 29.04 0.02
C TYR A 444 12.19 29.50 -1.08
N LEU A 445 11.05 28.82 -1.26
CA LEU A 445 10.05 29.23 -2.24
C LEU A 445 9.45 30.60 -1.93
N TYR A 446 9.26 30.97 -0.66
CA TYR A 446 8.84 32.31 -0.26
C TYR A 446 9.92 33.39 -0.54
N GLU A 447 11.18 33.06 -0.35
CA GLU A 447 12.29 34.01 -0.60
C GLU A 447 12.42 34.37 -2.10
N ILE A 448 12.15 33.38 -3.00
CA ILE A 448 12.29 33.60 -4.44
C ILE A 448 11.02 34.13 -5.12
N GLN A 449 9.88 34.14 -4.44
CA GLN A 449 8.58 34.47 -5.02
C GLN A 449 7.74 35.29 -4.03
N GLU A 450 7.77 36.62 -4.14
CA GLU A 450 7.16 37.56 -3.19
C GLU A 450 5.65 37.41 -3.02
N ASP A 451 4.91 37.04 -4.10
CA ASP A 451 3.45 36.86 -4.12
C ASP A 451 3.02 35.39 -4.12
N TYR A 452 3.84 34.48 -3.61
CA TYR A 452 3.58 33.06 -3.65
C TYR A 452 2.60 32.63 -2.57
N GLU A 453 1.33 32.45 -2.92
CA GLU A 453 0.41 31.69 -2.11
C GLU A 453 0.72 30.19 -2.25
N ILE A 454 1.35 29.61 -1.22
CA ILE A 454 1.52 28.17 -1.14
C ILE A 454 0.13 27.55 -0.97
N ASP A 455 -0.28 26.71 -1.93
CA ASP A 455 -1.48 25.89 -1.77
C ASP A 455 -1.40 25.17 -0.43
N PRO A 456 -2.37 25.36 0.50
CA PRO A 456 -2.32 24.73 1.83
C PRO A 456 -2.25 23.20 1.77
N ASP A 457 -2.69 22.61 0.66
CA ASP A 457 -2.64 21.17 0.45
C ASP A 457 -1.29 20.68 -0.16
N MET A 458 -0.40 21.61 -0.52
CA MET A 458 0.98 21.25 -0.84
C MET A 458 1.76 21.06 0.46
N PHE A 459 2.59 20.02 0.50
CA PHE A 459 3.44 19.71 1.64
C PHE A 459 2.65 19.45 2.93
N LEU A 460 1.67 18.53 2.87
CA LEU A 460 1.03 18.00 4.06
C LEU A 460 2.09 17.34 4.97
N ARG A 461 2.10 17.74 6.24
CA ARG A 461 3.01 17.14 7.22
C ARG A 461 2.48 15.77 7.64
N GLY A 462 3.30 14.74 7.49
CA GLY A 462 2.99 13.41 7.98
C GLY A 462 3.27 13.28 9.49
N GLN A 463 2.48 12.45 10.16
CA GLN A 463 2.72 12.00 11.54
C GLN A 463 3.04 10.51 11.50
N ALA A 464 4.29 10.14 11.69
CA ALA A 464 4.73 8.75 11.68
C ALA A 464 4.41 8.05 13.01
N VAL A 465 4.29 6.72 12.95
CA VAL A 465 3.79 5.90 14.05
C VAL A 465 4.78 4.85 14.57
N PHE A 466 5.96 4.71 13.95
CA PHE A 466 6.97 3.71 14.36
C PHE A 466 8.39 4.26 14.25
N HIS A 467 9.35 3.67 14.95
CA HIS A 467 10.76 4.01 14.93
C HIS A 467 11.56 3.16 13.93
N GLY A 468 12.65 3.73 13.39
CA GLY A 468 13.58 3.05 12.48
C GLY A 468 15.01 3.57 12.61
N ALA A 469 15.91 3.14 11.71
CA ALA A 469 17.31 3.56 11.74
C ALA A 469 17.55 5.00 11.21
N GLY A 470 16.52 5.59 10.58
CA GLY A 470 16.51 6.98 10.19
C GLY A 470 17.32 7.31 8.94
N VAL A 471 17.89 8.52 8.93
CA VAL A 471 18.56 9.12 7.76
C VAL A 471 20.06 9.16 7.95
N LYS A 472 20.81 8.74 6.92
CA LYS A 472 22.27 8.85 6.84
C LYS A 472 22.67 9.64 5.60
N TYR A 473 23.32 10.76 5.81
CA TYR A 473 23.86 11.61 4.75
C TYR A 473 25.35 11.33 4.59
N ILE A 474 25.76 10.92 3.38
CA ILE A 474 27.15 10.63 3.05
C ILE A 474 27.62 11.65 2.01
N GLN A 475 28.63 12.44 2.38
CA GLN A 475 29.25 13.39 1.51
C GLN A 475 30.44 12.74 0.78
N LEU A 476 30.38 12.72 -0.57
CA LEU A 476 31.43 12.15 -1.40
C LEU A 476 32.46 13.19 -1.79
N PRO A 477 33.75 12.94 -1.59
CA PRO A 477 34.78 13.80 -2.16
C PRO A 477 34.75 13.72 -3.70
N LEU A 478 34.78 14.87 -4.37
CA LEU A 478 34.77 15.00 -5.84
C LEU A 478 36.06 14.49 -6.52
N LYS A 479 36.50 13.26 -6.21
CA LYS A 479 37.78 12.77 -6.74
C LYS A 479 37.63 11.80 -7.90
N LYS A 480 36.62 10.92 -7.88
CA LYS A 480 36.38 9.92 -8.93
C LYS A 480 34.93 9.43 -8.91
N ALA A 481 34.34 9.21 -10.07
CA ALA A 481 33.00 8.65 -10.20
C ALA A 481 32.85 7.23 -9.59
N SER A 482 33.94 6.45 -9.56
CA SER A 482 33.95 5.13 -8.91
C SER A 482 33.64 5.19 -7.42
N CYS A 483 34.00 6.30 -6.74
CA CYS A 483 33.72 6.44 -5.31
C CYS A 483 32.21 6.41 -5.00
N GLU A 484 31.36 6.89 -5.91
CA GLU A 484 29.91 6.84 -5.75
C GLU A 484 29.41 5.40 -5.76
N ILE A 485 29.87 4.58 -6.73
CA ILE A 485 29.51 3.16 -6.84
C ILE A 485 29.98 2.38 -5.60
N ASP A 486 31.26 2.55 -5.22
CA ASP A 486 31.81 1.85 -4.06
C ASP A 486 31.04 2.20 -2.80
N THR A 487 30.64 3.46 -2.64
CA THR A 487 29.82 3.92 -1.49
C THR A 487 28.40 3.34 -1.53
N ILE A 488 27.77 3.24 -2.70
CA ILE A 488 26.45 2.62 -2.85
C ILE A 488 26.51 1.15 -2.46
N VAL A 489 27.52 0.42 -2.97
CA VAL A 489 27.69 -1.02 -2.66
C VAL A 489 27.95 -1.23 -1.17
N GLN A 490 28.83 -0.41 -0.56
CA GLN A 490 29.06 -0.46 0.87
C GLN A 490 27.79 -0.17 1.68
N ALA A 491 26.96 0.77 1.24
CA ALA A 491 25.68 1.07 1.89
C ALA A 491 24.69 -0.10 1.77
N ILE A 492 24.63 -0.77 0.60
CA ILE A 492 23.78 -1.95 0.39
C ILE A 492 24.21 -3.07 1.34
N ASN A 493 25.50 -3.42 1.38
CA ASN A 493 26.03 -4.47 2.25
C ASN A 493 25.77 -4.15 3.73
N LYS A 494 25.99 -2.89 4.12
CA LYS A 494 25.74 -2.47 5.49
C LYS A 494 24.26 -2.56 5.89
N ILE A 495 23.33 -2.21 5.00
CA ILE A 495 21.89 -2.33 5.21
C ILE A 495 21.51 -3.81 5.32
N HIS A 496 22.06 -4.65 4.44
CA HIS A 496 21.76 -6.08 4.42
C HIS A 496 22.31 -6.78 5.67
N ASP A 497 23.60 -6.58 5.96
CA ASP A 497 24.32 -7.34 7.00
C ASP A 497 24.03 -6.83 8.41
N GLU A 498 23.98 -5.50 8.62
CA GLU A 498 23.82 -4.92 9.96
C GLU A 498 22.34 -4.72 10.36
N ASN A 499 21.44 -4.48 9.37
CA ASN A 499 20.04 -4.23 9.64
C ASN A 499 19.12 -5.40 9.25
N GLU A 500 19.68 -6.50 8.76
CA GLU A 500 18.95 -7.72 8.38
C GLU A 500 17.80 -7.42 7.37
N ILE A 501 18.05 -6.50 6.43
CA ILE A 501 17.08 -6.16 5.40
C ILE A 501 17.38 -6.96 4.14
N PRO A 502 16.44 -7.77 3.64
CA PRO A 502 16.60 -8.51 2.39
C PRO A 502 16.90 -7.60 1.21
N TYR A 503 17.69 -8.06 0.23
CA TYR A 503 18.07 -7.29 -0.95
C TYR A 503 16.87 -6.76 -1.75
N ASP A 504 15.77 -7.49 -1.84
CA ASP A 504 14.55 -7.06 -2.53
C ASP A 504 13.75 -5.99 -1.80
N GLU A 505 14.08 -5.69 -0.56
CA GLU A 505 13.51 -4.58 0.20
C GLU A 505 14.43 -3.34 0.22
N ILE A 506 15.55 -3.38 -0.51
CA ILE A 506 16.51 -2.28 -0.70
C ILE A 506 16.33 -1.68 -2.09
N ALA A 507 16.17 -0.36 -2.17
CA ALA A 507 16.12 0.36 -3.43
C ALA A 507 17.28 1.34 -3.58
N VAL A 508 17.89 1.37 -4.76
CA VAL A 508 18.80 2.43 -5.19
C VAL A 508 18.05 3.35 -6.14
N ILE A 509 17.75 4.55 -5.65
CA ILE A 509 16.96 5.57 -6.35
C ILE A 509 17.90 6.59 -6.97
N MET A 510 18.02 6.53 -8.28
CA MET A 510 18.96 7.37 -9.04
C MET A 510 18.26 8.63 -9.54
N TYR A 511 18.72 9.81 -9.07
CA TYR A 511 18.26 11.10 -9.60
C TYR A 511 18.66 11.26 -11.07
N ARG A 512 19.93 10.93 -11.41
CA ARG A 512 20.43 10.79 -12.76
C ARG A 512 21.11 9.42 -12.94
N GLY A 513 20.63 8.63 -13.86
CA GLY A 513 21.24 7.33 -14.21
C GLY A 513 22.42 7.44 -15.16
N GLN A 514 22.62 8.61 -15.80
CA GLN A 514 23.67 8.86 -16.79
C GLN A 514 24.18 10.30 -16.65
N TYR A 515 25.51 10.45 -16.70
CA TYR A 515 26.19 11.71 -16.77
C TYR A 515 26.71 11.93 -18.19
N ARG A 516 26.02 12.77 -18.96
CA ARG A 516 26.31 12.98 -20.39
C ARG A 516 27.35 14.10 -20.63
N LYS A 517 27.62 14.92 -19.63
CA LYS A 517 28.57 16.04 -19.74
C LYS A 517 29.83 15.73 -18.93
N ARG A 518 30.98 16.20 -19.46
CA ARG A 518 32.22 16.22 -18.70
C ARG A 518 32.05 17.01 -17.42
N ILE A 519 32.44 16.45 -16.30
CA ILE A 519 32.41 17.08 -14.97
C ILE A 519 33.88 17.25 -14.55
N PRO A 520 34.44 18.47 -14.57
CA PRO A 520 35.83 18.72 -14.20
C PRO A 520 36.16 18.13 -12.81
N GLY A 521 37.26 17.40 -12.73
CA GLY A 521 37.65 16.71 -11.49
C GLY A 521 36.91 15.43 -11.14
N TRP A 522 35.75 15.18 -11.75
CA TRP A 522 34.95 13.97 -11.51
C TRP A 522 34.94 13.03 -12.72
N LEU A 523 34.62 13.54 -13.90
CA LEU A 523 34.45 12.76 -15.12
C LEU A 523 35.12 13.41 -16.34
N ASP A 524 35.98 12.68 -17.00
CA ASP A 524 36.56 13.07 -18.30
C ASP A 524 35.71 12.64 -19.49
N LYS A 525 34.79 11.67 -19.28
CA LYS A 525 33.95 11.04 -20.31
C LYS A 525 32.50 10.91 -19.82
N GLN A 526 31.62 10.56 -20.74
CA GLN A 526 30.27 10.15 -20.44
C GLN A 526 30.26 8.94 -19.50
N TYR A 527 29.42 8.99 -18.46
CA TYR A 527 29.37 7.95 -17.44
C TYR A 527 27.94 7.47 -17.24
N TYR A 528 27.79 6.16 -17.21
CA TYR A 528 26.51 5.48 -17.07
C TYR A 528 26.41 4.84 -15.67
N LEU A 529 25.99 5.62 -14.68
CA LEU A 529 25.88 5.19 -13.28
C LEU A 529 25.08 3.89 -13.16
N GLN A 530 23.91 3.86 -13.78
CA GLN A 530 23.00 2.71 -13.67
C GLN A 530 23.61 1.40 -14.19
N GLN A 531 24.26 1.42 -15.35
CA GLN A 531 24.85 0.21 -15.96
C GLN A 531 26.12 -0.22 -15.22
N THR A 532 26.91 0.74 -14.77
CA THR A 532 28.15 0.46 -14.02
C THR A 532 27.81 -0.10 -12.64
N LEU A 533 26.79 0.44 -11.97
CA LEU A 533 26.30 -0.10 -10.69
C LEU A 533 25.77 -1.52 -10.84
N GLU A 534 24.92 -1.77 -11.83
CA GLU A 534 24.39 -3.11 -12.10
C GLU A 534 25.53 -4.12 -12.34
N THR A 535 26.52 -3.76 -13.19
CA THR A 535 27.68 -4.61 -13.44
C THR A 535 28.46 -4.88 -12.16
N ARG A 536 28.66 -3.86 -11.32
CA ARG A 536 29.39 -3.99 -10.06
C ARG A 536 28.67 -4.91 -9.07
N LEU A 537 27.35 -4.77 -8.90
CA LEU A 537 26.55 -5.62 -8.03
C LEU A 537 26.63 -7.09 -8.47
N ARG A 538 26.52 -7.36 -9.76
CA ARG A 538 26.65 -8.71 -10.32
C ARG A 538 28.05 -9.32 -10.10
N LEU A 539 29.10 -8.50 -10.17
CA LEU A 539 30.48 -8.96 -9.90
C LEU A 539 30.73 -9.29 -8.43
N GLU A 540 29.92 -8.77 -7.52
CA GLU A 540 29.96 -9.03 -6.08
C GLU A 540 28.86 -10.02 -5.64
N ASP A 541 28.24 -10.72 -6.59
CA ASP A 541 27.15 -11.68 -6.35
C ASP A 541 25.96 -11.09 -5.58
N ILE A 542 25.76 -9.76 -5.68
CA ILE A 542 24.60 -9.07 -5.10
C ILE A 542 23.47 -9.09 -6.13
N PRO A 543 22.35 -9.78 -5.84
CA PRO A 543 21.24 -9.83 -6.76
C PRO A 543 20.62 -8.43 -6.95
N CYS A 544 20.28 -8.08 -8.20
CA CYS A 544 19.64 -6.81 -8.50
C CYS A 544 18.59 -6.92 -9.59
N CYS A 545 17.54 -6.11 -9.45
CA CYS A 545 16.40 -6.03 -10.35
C CYS A 545 16.32 -4.63 -10.95
N ARG A 546 16.17 -4.57 -12.26
CA ARG A 546 16.13 -3.32 -13.03
C ARG A 546 14.69 -2.84 -13.19
N LEU A 547 14.29 -1.83 -12.44
CA LEU A 547 12.96 -1.19 -12.55
C LEU A 547 13.00 0.11 -13.38
N TYR A 548 13.83 0.17 -14.40
CA TYR A 548 13.90 1.26 -15.38
C TYR A 548 14.04 0.71 -16.78
N SER A 549 13.39 1.35 -17.77
CA SER A 549 13.54 0.98 -19.17
C SER A 549 14.95 1.33 -19.67
N THR A 550 15.56 0.41 -20.41
CA THR A 550 16.78 0.67 -21.21
C THR A 550 16.39 1.32 -22.55
N ASP A 551 17.40 1.82 -23.29
CA ASP A 551 17.18 2.32 -24.66
C ASP A 551 16.64 1.23 -25.61
N ALA A 552 16.76 -0.06 -25.25
CA ALA A 552 16.18 -1.21 -25.94
C ALA A 552 14.77 -1.58 -25.46
N GLY A 553 14.16 -0.80 -24.57
CA GLY A 553 12.80 -1.06 -24.04
C GLY A 553 12.72 -2.17 -22.98
N TRP A 554 13.84 -2.72 -22.53
CA TRP A 554 13.87 -3.77 -21.51
C TRP A 554 13.75 -3.18 -20.10
N GLN A 555 12.80 -3.69 -19.31
CA GLN A 555 12.74 -3.50 -17.86
C GLN A 555 12.20 -4.78 -17.21
N ASP A 556 12.61 -5.04 -15.98
CA ASP A 556 12.05 -6.11 -15.18
C ASP A 556 10.70 -5.65 -14.60
N HIS A 557 9.75 -6.57 -14.43
CA HIS A 557 8.48 -6.26 -13.78
C HIS A 557 8.59 -6.46 -12.27
N PHE A 558 7.78 -5.71 -11.54
CA PHE A 558 7.74 -5.81 -10.08
C PHE A 558 7.27 -7.22 -9.67
N GLY A 559 8.08 -7.90 -8.84
CA GLY A 559 7.79 -9.24 -8.35
C GLY A 559 8.22 -10.41 -9.24
N GLU A 560 8.77 -10.16 -10.44
CA GLU A 560 9.30 -11.22 -11.32
C GLU A 560 10.74 -11.61 -10.98
N THR A 561 11.56 -10.63 -10.58
CA THR A 561 12.96 -10.85 -10.22
C THR A 561 13.25 -10.30 -8.82
N GLY A 562 14.02 -11.03 -8.03
CA GLY A 562 14.49 -10.62 -6.72
C GLY A 562 15.71 -9.71 -6.76
N GLY A 563 16.13 -9.20 -5.58
CA GLY A 563 17.33 -8.43 -5.38
C GLY A 563 17.14 -6.92 -5.31
N VAL A 564 18.25 -6.20 -5.13
CA VAL A 564 18.27 -4.74 -4.96
C VAL A 564 17.58 -4.03 -6.13
N ARG A 565 16.60 -3.18 -5.83
CA ARG A 565 15.79 -2.48 -6.83
C ARG A 565 16.54 -1.28 -7.37
N LEU A 566 16.97 -1.34 -8.64
CA LEU A 566 17.59 -0.22 -9.33
C LEU A 566 16.50 0.58 -10.05
N ILE A 567 16.23 1.81 -9.59
CA ILE A 567 15.09 2.59 -10.07
C ILE A 567 15.45 4.05 -10.31
N LYS A 568 14.90 4.65 -11.36
CA LYS A 568 14.95 6.10 -11.56
C LYS A 568 13.89 6.78 -10.70
N PHE A 569 14.20 7.93 -10.13
CA PHE A 569 13.28 8.62 -9.22
C PHE A 569 11.89 8.87 -9.84
N GLN A 570 11.80 9.14 -11.14
CA GLN A 570 10.51 9.35 -11.85
C GLN A 570 9.60 8.12 -11.82
N SER A 571 10.17 6.93 -11.69
CA SER A 571 9.45 5.64 -11.66
C SER A 571 9.14 5.15 -10.24
N THR A 572 9.48 5.95 -9.20
CA THR A 572 9.27 5.56 -7.80
C THR A 572 7.88 5.88 -7.26
N LEU A 573 7.05 6.60 -8.01
CA LEU A 573 5.69 6.96 -7.57
C LEU A 573 4.89 5.69 -7.23
N GLY A 574 4.27 5.70 -6.06
CA GLY A 574 3.47 4.59 -5.57
C GLY A 574 4.26 3.42 -4.95
N LEU A 575 5.58 3.33 -5.17
CA LEU A 575 6.43 2.30 -4.60
C LEU A 575 6.98 2.71 -3.23
N ASP A 576 7.34 1.71 -2.43
CA ASP A 576 8.06 1.91 -1.16
C ASP A 576 8.97 0.72 -0.84
N PHE A 577 10.00 0.97 -0.01
CA PHE A 577 11.05 0.01 0.31
C PHE A 577 11.44 0.14 1.78
N ARG A 578 11.86 -0.93 2.44
CA ARG A 578 12.35 -0.82 3.82
C ARG A 578 13.57 0.09 3.90
N ALA A 579 14.47 -0.04 2.93
CA ALA A 579 15.63 0.85 2.82
C ALA A 579 15.73 1.48 1.43
N ALA A 580 16.06 2.77 1.37
CA ALA A 580 16.32 3.47 0.13
C ALA A 580 17.67 4.20 0.16
N ILE A 581 18.38 4.15 -0.95
CA ILE A 581 19.64 4.86 -1.19
C ILE A 581 19.42 5.84 -2.32
N ILE A 582 19.44 7.14 -2.02
CA ILE A 582 19.35 8.19 -3.03
C ILE A 582 20.77 8.52 -3.51
N CYS A 583 20.97 8.45 -4.84
CA CYS A 583 22.25 8.72 -5.48
C CYS A 583 22.06 9.39 -6.84
N GLY A 584 23.15 9.59 -7.59
CA GLY A 584 23.09 10.26 -8.89
C GLY A 584 22.85 11.78 -8.76
N LEU A 585 23.20 12.37 -7.63
CA LEU A 585 22.98 13.79 -7.30
C LEU A 585 24.08 14.73 -7.80
N VAL A 586 25.18 14.20 -8.33
CA VAL A 586 26.34 14.98 -8.81
C VAL A 586 25.93 16.10 -9.79
N PRO A 587 25.10 15.85 -10.82
CA PRO A 587 24.68 16.93 -11.73
C PRO A 587 23.87 18.04 -11.02
N LEU A 588 23.11 17.69 -10.01
CA LEU A 588 22.31 18.63 -9.23
C LEU A 588 23.21 19.53 -8.37
N GLY A 589 24.35 19.01 -7.91
CA GLY A 589 25.33 19.76 -7.14
C GLY A 589 26.05 20.84 -7.96
N GLU A 590 26.40 20.59 -9.23
CA GLU A 590 27.29 21.45 -10.01
C GLU A 590 26.83 21.87 -11.41
N TYR A 591 26.02 21.05 -12.10
CA TYR A 591 25.87 21.12 -13.54
C TYR A 591 24.45 21.28 -14.07
N ASP A 592 23.44 21.15 -13.26
CA ASP A 592 22.09 21.51 -13.67
C ASP A 592 21.95 23.04 -13.64
N GLY A 593 21.51 23.64 -14.73
CA GLY A 593 21.37 25.09 -14.89
C GLY A 593 20.39 25.78 -13.90
N ILE A 594 19.84 24.98 -12.98
CA ILE A 594 18.91 25.42 -11.92
C ILE A 594 19.64 25.62 -10.59
N LYS A 595 20.93 25.36 -10.55
CA LYS A 595 21.78 25.24 -9.36
C LYS A 595 21.65 26.39 -8.34
N ASN A 596 21.87 27.61 -8.79
CA ASN A 596 21.72 28.86 -8.06
C ASN A 596 21.32 29.96 -9.04
N PRO A 597 20.05 30.07 -9.43
CA PRO A 597 19.63 31.09 -10.37
C PRO A 597 19.92 32.50 -9.78
N ASN A 598 20.43 33.39 -10.58
CA ASN A 598 20.45 34.79 -10.22
C ASN A 598 19.03 35.35 -10.36
N TRP A 599 18.24 35.25 -9.29
CA TRP A 599 16.83 35.62 -9.30
C TRP A 599 16.59 37.07 -9.69
N GLU A 600 17.45 38.00 -9.28
CA GLU A 600 17.34 39.41 -9.65
C GLU A 600 17.45 39.63 -11.16
N GLN A 601 18.39 38.95 -11.79
CA GLN A 601 18.57 39.01 -13.22
C GLN A 601 17.44 38.29 -14.01
N ILE A 602 16.97 37.19 -13.49
CA ILE A 602 15.91 36.37 -14.15
C ILE A 602 14.54 37.04 -14.01
N LYS A 603 14.24 37.73 -12.90
CA LYS A 603 13.00 38.48 -12.66
C LYS A 603 12.70 39.51 -13.77
N SER A 604 13.72 40.03 -14.45
CA SER A 604 13.52 40.96 -15.55
C SER A 604 12.83 40.41 -16.79
N ASN A 605 12.78 39.07 -16.94
CA ASN A 605 12.08 38.35 -18.02
C ASN A 605 11.06 37.39 -17.43
N GLU A 606 9.76 37.71 -17.57
CA GLU A 606 8.67 36.98 -16.95
C GLU A 606 8.61 35.49 -17.37
N GLU A 607 8.88 35.17 -18.63
CA GLU A 607 8.89 33.79 -19.12
C GLU A 607 10.06 32.99 -18.51
N SER A 608 11.25 33.58 -18.50
CA SER A 608 12.45 32.96 -17.91
C SER A 608 12.29 32.74 -16.41
N TYR A 609 11.72 33.72 -15.71
CA TYR A 609 11.43 33.65 -14.27
C TYR A 609 10.42 32.53 -13.99
N SER A 610 9.33 32.49 -14.76
CA SER A 610 8.31 31.45 -14.68
C SER A 610 8.87 30.06 -14.86
N ASN A 611 9.72 29.86 -15.86
CA ASN A 611 10.34 28.57 -16.14
C ASN A 611 11.32 28.16 -15.07
N ALA A 612 12.10 29.10 -14.52
CA ALA A 612 13.04 28.85 -13.43
C ALA A 612 12.31 28.44 -12.12
N ILE A 613 11.22 29.13 -11.78
CA ILE A 613 10.38 28.74 -10.62
C ILE A 613 9.80 27.34 -10.80
N ALA A 614 9.19 27.04 -11.96
CA ALA A 614 8.62 25.73 -12.22
C ALA A 614 9.66 24.61 -12.14
N ALA A 615 10.87 24.86 -12.67
CA ALA A 615 11.98 23.92 -12.62
C ALA A 615 12.47 23.68 -11.18
N THR A 616 12.55 24.77 -10.38
CA THR A 616 12.93 24.71 -8.96
C THR A 616 11.92 23.91 -8.15
N GLN A 617 10.62 24.19 -8.31
CA GLN A 617 9.55 23.44 -7.66
C GLN A 617 9.60 21.96 -8.03
N SER A 618 9.77 21.65 -9.32
CA SER A 618 9.89 20.27 -9.80
C SER A 618 11.07 19.55 -9.15
N CYS A 619 12.24 20.22 -9.01
CA CYS A 619 13.40 19.63 -8.36
C CYS A 619 13.13 19.32 -6.88
N ILE A 620 12.54 20.28 -6.14
CA ILE A 620 12.16 20.11 -4.74
C ILE A 620 11.20 18.92 -4.57
N GLN A 621 10.16 18.83 -5.41
CA GLN A 621 9.18 17.76 -5.38
C GLN A 621 9.80 16.39 -5.69
N ASN A 622 10.70 16.33 -6.65
CA ASN A 622 11.39 15.10 -7.02
C ASN A 622 12.24 14.56 -5.87
N LEU A 623 12.98 15.42 -5.18
CA LEU A 623 13.76 15.02 -4.02
C LEU A 623 12.87 14.61 -2.85
N TYR A 624 11.77 15.33 -2.62
CA TYR A 624 10.75 14.93 -1.64
C TYR A 624 10.22 13.53 -1.92
N VAL A 625 9.80 13.26 -3.18
CA VAL A 625 9.30 11.93 -3.56
C VAL A 625 10.34 10.85 -3.29
N ALA A 626 11.60 11.06 -3.66
CA ALA A 626 12.67 10.09 -3.43
C ALA A 626 12.86 9.82 -1.93
N CYS A 627 12.93 10.85 -1.10
CA CYS A 627 13.10 10.71 0.35
C CYS A 627 11.93 9.96 1.02
N THR A 628 10.72 10.13 0.50
CA THR A 628 9.52 9.46 1.06
C THR A 628 9.41 7.97 0.70
N ARG A 629 10.32 7.40 -0.08
CA ARG A 629 10.27 5.99 -0.49
C ARG A 629 10.80 5.02 0.56
N ALA A 630 11.64 5.48 1.48
CA ALA A 630 12.22 4.66 2.54
C ALA A 630 11.26 4.51 3.73
N LYS A 631 11.14 3.30 4.26
CA LYS A 631 10.35 3.02 5.47
C LYS A 631 11.19 3.18 6.73
N GLU A 632 12.32 2.50 6.81
CA GLU A 632 13.13 2.35 8.02
C GLU A 632 14.49 3.02 7.92
N ILE A 633 15.10 3.00 6.71
CA ILE A 633 16.47 3.51 6.49
C ILE A 633 16.54 4.32 5.19
N LEU A 634 17.03 5.54 5.31
CA LEU A 634 17.29 6.41 4.16
C LEU A 634 18.77 6.80 4.12
N TYR A 635 19.47 6.39 3.06
CA TYR A 635 20.80 6.90 2.73
C TYR A 635 20.70 7.96 1.65
N ILE A 636 21.42 9.08 1.83
CA ILE A 636 21.57 10.12 0.82
C ILE A 636 23.05 10.26 0.51
N ILE A 637 23.42 9.90 -0.70
CA ILE A 637 24.82 9.98 -1.19
C ILE A 637 24.95 11.21 -2.08
N ALA A 638 25.56 12.23 -1.56
CA ALA A 638 25.68 13.55 -2.22
C ALA A 638 27.15 13.94 -2.46
N PRO A 639 27.44 14.65 -3.57
CA PRO A 639 28.78 15.14 -3.83
C PRO A 639 29.15 16.28 -2.88
N GLU A 640 30.44 16.33 -2.49
CA GLU A 640 31.03 17.51 -1.89
C GLU A 640 31.32 18.53 -2.99
N THR A 641 30.74 19.72 -2.91
CA THR A 641 30.93 20.78 -3.91
C THR A 641 31.41 22.07 -3.26
N GLU A 642 32.30 22.79 -3.91
CA GLU A 642 32.79 24.09 -3.42
C GLU A 642 31.66 25.13 -3.35
N ASN A 643 30.74 25.08 -4.29
CA ASN A 643 29.53 25.90 -4.34
C ASN A 643 28.30 25.01 -4.21
N GLU A 644 27.91 24.76 -2.97
CA GLU A 644 26.76 23.89 -2.67
C GLU A 644 25.46 24.46 -3.28
N SER A 645 24.75 23.65 -4.08
CA SER A 645 23.47 24.07 -4.62
C SER A 645 22.43 24.18 -3.50
N VAL A 646 21.44 25.03 -3.69
CA VAL A 646 20.33 25.19 -2.75
C VAL A 646 19.65 23.85 -2.42
N PHE A 647 19.56 22.94 -3.37
CA PHE A 647 18.94 21.62 -3.19
C PHE A 647 19.79 20.70 -2.29
N MET A 648 21.13 20.72 -2.49
CA MET A 648 22.05 19.97 -1.63
C MET A 648 22.02 20.52 -0.21
N LYS A 649 22.00 21.84 -0.08
CA LYS A 649 21.88 22.51 1.21
C LYS A 649 20.57 22.12 1.92
N MET A 650 19.43 22.14 1.23
CA MET A 650 18.14 21.71 1.79
C MET A 650 18.20 20.28 2.33
N LEU A 651 18.78 19.33 1.56
CA LEU A 651 18.92 17.94 1.99
C LEU A 651 19.80 17.82 3.24
N LYS A 652 20.92 18.52 3.28
CA LYS A 652 21.88 18.49 4.38
C LYS A 652 21.35 19.16 5.65
N ASP A 653 20.79 20.37 5.52
CA ASP A 653 20.27 21.15 6.65
C ASP A 653 19.01 20.53 7.27
N SER A 654 18.47 19.49 6.66
CA SER A 654 17.32 18.73 7.17
C SER A 654 17.72 17.53 8.03
N ILE A 655 19.03 17.21 8.14
CA ILE A 655 19.54 16.19 9.05
C ILE A 655 19.46 16.70 10.49
#